data_e9f6c035a5a72854059eebb5190b696c
#
_entry.id   e9f6c035a5a72854059eebb5190b696c
#
_cell.length_a   1.000
_cell.length_b   1.000
_cell.length_c   1.000
_cell.angle_alpha   90.00
_cell.angle_beta   90.00
_cell.angle_gamma   90.00
#
_symmetry.space_group_name_H-M   'P 1'
#
loop_
_entity.id
_entity.type
_entity.pdbx_description
1 polymer ?
#
loop_
_entity_poly.entity_id
_entity_poly.type
_entity_poly.pdbx_seq_one_letter_code
_entity_poly.pdbx_strand_id
1 'polypeptide(L)'
;MKHKPIQIIFFLIFLTGLSPAFAQEKKKIPWDGNRTVPVHNIPLRDEFNETIIPTESFPLPYSSRYTCEPCHAYGRISQGLHFNAFSSDRHGRPGEPWIWVDRDTGSSIPVSYRDWPGVFRPEELGLTFWEFTLLFGRHMTGGGVGEPAVDERSPDSRWNVSGTLEINCLACHNNSRKQSHSEWAFQILRQNFRWAAVASSALGEVGGMASRLSGTWDIYDGSNPDDSEYAIAPYVRYDKTRFNSKHEVFFDINHRPNDERCLACHSVSPASQSQFLAESDVHTAAGIKCADCHRNDISHTMIRGYEGESEQYKNPSASDFTCRGCHLREKKSQKQGVSSGRLGAPYPIHKKIPPIHIEKLSCTACHSGSLPQKKLTRVKTSRANRLGIYGIARWDMDFPAVQEPVFHRDSNGRLTPNRLVWPSFWGCLEGEEISPLRPETVKKAAGPILYPESEAAEILSALSMIPNLEGTPVFVYSGRVYKLNFDGELDASEYSGEIPEVGLFWAFKKNNSLSPLIPEFDRESDALDREIEYRIQDTLEALNKVKKQLYKPAVIYGNKIYQISEGYFEIKEWNGKAQDFPRLCWLKDNEIKNLISEFNLNAIKETVGYSELLSEEQVKKILTALSEADASQDSETNKEYVYISNGKMFRINQQGSLESSEHPASEPVLWPLAHQVRPVQQSLGINGCSDCHSWDSNFFFADVTAAGPLNTKNSAERSAHSFMGLGGLYQKIFGLSFYARPFLKVILFIAALFLGSILIITFVKTLGFLTGLLEKRR
;
A
#
# COMPACT_ATOMS: atom_id res chain seq x y z
N MET A 1 37.80 -30.23 -70.66
CA MET A 1 36.87 -31.31 -70.32
C MET A 1 37.23 -31.89 -68.96
N LYS A 2 36.22 -32.12 -68.07
CA LYS A 2 36.29 -32.78 -66.75
C LYS A 2 36.64 -31.87 -65.55
N HIS A 3 35.64 -31.13 -65.09
CA HIS A 3 35.54 -30.70 -63.67
C HIS A 3 34.05 -30.41 -63.28
N LYS A 4 33.19 -31.44 -63.25
CA LYS A 4 31.80 -31.25 -62.85
C LYS A 4 31.21 -32.28 -61.89
N PRO A 5 31.90 -33.26 -61.28
CA PRO A 5 31.27 -34.07 -60.26
C PRO A 5 31.52 -33.60 -58.77
N ILE A 6 32.52 -32.73 -58.50
CA ILE A 6 32.86 -32.40 -57.12
C ILE A 6 31.90 -31.33 -56.51
N GLN A 7 31.32 -30.45 -57.31
CA GLN A 7 30.39 -29.43 -56.82
C GLN A 7 29.00 -29.98 -56.42
N ILE A 8 28.58 -31.09 -57.01
CA ILE A 8 27.27 -31.71 -56.68
C ILE A 8 27.37 -32.46 -55.35
N ILE A 9 28.50 -33.05 -55.00
CA ILE A 9 28.71 -33.74 -53.72
C ILE A 9 28.79 -32.76 -52.57
N PHE A 10 29.37 -31.55 -52.74
CA PHE A 10 29.39 -30.51 -51.70
C PHE A 10 28.01 -29.90 -51.48
N PHE A 11 27.14 -29.80 -52.49
CA PHE A 11 25.81 -29.28 -52.34
C PHE A 11 24.86 -30.30 -51.66
N LEU A 12 25.08 -31.59 -51.85
CA LEU A 12 24.35 -32.65 -51.15
C LEU A 12 24.76 -32.79 -49.66
N ILE A 13 26.04 -32.53 -49.33
CA ILE A 13 26.53 -32.56 -47.96
C ILE A 13 26.02 -31.33 -47.17
N PHE A 14 25.79 -30.18 -47.85
CA PHE A 14 25.21 -29.00 -47.21
C PHE A 14 23.70 -29.12 -46.95
N LEU A 15 23.01 -29.98 -47.71
CA LEU A 15 21.59 -30.26 -47.52
C LEU A 15 21.30 -31.32 -46.43
N THR A 16 22.30 -32.15 -46.08
CA THR A 16 22.15 -33.12 -45.00
C THR A 16 22.72 -32.66 -43.66
N GLY A 17 23.38 -31.48 -43.65
CA GLY A 17 23.94 -30.81 -42.43
C GLY A 17 22.95 -29.90 -41.72
N LEU A 18 21.70 -29.83 -42.10
CA LEU A 18 20.63 -29.30 -41.26
C LEU A 18 20.44 -30.30 -40.12
N SER A 19 21.15 -30.05 -39.01
CA SER A 19 20.78 -30.56 -37.70
C SER A 19 19.24 -30.48 -37.59
N PRO A 20 18.57 -31.50 -37.08
CA PRO A 20 17.17 -31.34 -36.74
C PRO A 20 17.15 -30.18 -35.76
N ALA A 21 16.73 -29.00 -36.23
CA ALA A 21 16.21 -28.00 -35.34
C ALA A 21 15.29 -28.80 -34.43
N PHE A 22 15.60 -28.81 -33.14
CA PHE A 22 14.67 -29.32 -32.15
C PHE A 22 13.33 -28.67 -32.49
N ALA A 23 12.50 -29.38 -33.22
CA ALA A 23 11.10 -29.12 -33.29
C ALA A 23 10.68 -29.24 -31.81
N GLN A 24 10.65 -28.12 -31.11
CA GLN A 24 9.89 -28.03 -29.89
C GLN A 24 8.54 -28.62 -30.29
N GLU A 25 8.30 -29.83 -29.81
CA GLU A 25 6.95 -30.39 -29.89
C GLU A 25 6.05 -29.28 -29.43
N LYS A 26 5.29 -28.70 -30.37
CA LYS A 26 4.25 -27.75 -30.01
C LYS A 26 3.39 -28.56 -29.06
N LYS A 27 3.53 -28.27 -27.72
CA LYS A 27 2.66 -28.84 -26.71
C LYS A 27 1.25 -28.70 -27.29
N LYS A 28 0.63 -29.83 -27.65
CA LYS A 28 -0.72 -29.81 -28.16
C LYS A 28 -1.55 -29.13 -27.08
N ILE A 29 -2.08 -27.96 -27.41
CA ILE A 29 -3.08 -27.33 -26.57
C ILE A 29 -4.12 -28.41 -26.31
N PRO A 30 -4.50 -28.69 -25.06
CA PRO A 30 -5.42 -29.77 -24.72
C PRO A 30 -6.86 -29.44 -25.13
N TRP A 31 -7.03 -28.82 -26.27
CA TRP A 31 -8.29 -28.46 -26.87
C TRP A 31 -8.43 -29.27 -28.20
N ASP A 32 -9.41 -30.11 -28.24
CA ASP A 32 -9.71 -30.99 -29.38
C ASP A 32 -10.47 -30.30 -30.53
N GLY A 33 -10.71 -28.97 -30.43
CA GLY A 33 -11.53 -28.20 -31.36
C GLY A 33 -13.04 -28.31 -31.07
N ASN A 34 -13.44 -29.03 -30.05
CA ASN A 34 -14.85 -29.16 -29.68
C ASN A 34 -15.31 -27.87 -28.95
N ARG A 35 -16.12 -27.06 -29.58
CA ARG A 35 -16.63 -25.79 -29.01
C ARG A 35 -17.64 -26.00 -27.88
N THR A 36 -18.08 -27.21 -27.62
CA THR A 36 -19.00 -27.53 -26.52
C THR A 36 -18.27 -27.75 -25.20
N VAL A 37 -16.93 -27.93 -25.23
CA VAL A 37 -16.11 -28.08 -24.02
C VAL A 37 -15.35 -26.77 -23.78
N PRO A 38 -15.57 -26.09 -22.64
CA PRO A 38 -14.82 -24.88 -22.31
C PRO A 38 -13.33 -25.16 -22.19
N VAL A 39 -12.49 -24.25 -22.70
CA VAL A 39 -11.02 -24.37 -22.68
C VAL A 39 -10.47 -24.48 -21.25
N HIS A 40 -11.10 -23.79 -20.31
CA HIS A 40 -10.70 -23.79 -18.90
C HIS A 40 -11.47 -24.82 -18.05
N ASN A 41 -11.92 -25.90 -18.64
CA ASN A 41 -12.34 -27.07 -17.90
C ASN A 41 -11.13 -28.01 -17.79
N ILE A 42 -10.38 -27.88 -16.67
CA ILE A 42 -9.04 -28.44 -16.50
C ILE A 42 -8.89 -29.12 -15.13
N PRO A 43 -8.00 -30.15 -15.02
CA PRO A 43 -7.67 -30.72 -13.71
C PRO A 43 -6.85 -29.69 -12.88
N LEU A 44 -7.10 -29.65 -11.60
CA LEU A 44 -6.23 -28.96 -10.67
C LEU A 44 -4.99 -29.78 -10.41
N ARG A 45 -3.85 -29.13 -10.23
CA ARG A 45 -2.58 -29.75 -9.88
C ARG A 45 -2.01 -29.13 -8.62
N ASP A 46 -1.41 -29.95 -7.80
CA ASP A 46 -0.70 -29.51 -6.59
C ASP A 46 0.72 -29.00 -6.89
N GLU A 47 1.49 -28.67 -5.87
CA GLU A 47 2.86 -28.18 -5.98
C GLU A 47 3.86 -29.23 -6.50
N PHE A 48 3.48 -30.53 -6.55
CA PHE A 48 4.27 -31.63 -7.12
C PHE A 48 3.85 -31.98 -8.53
N ASN A 49 2.92 -31.18 -9.11
CA ASN A 49 2.36 -31.41 -10.44
C ASN A 49 1.48 -32.67 -10.53
N GLU A 50 0.97 -33.16 -9.40
CA GLU A 50 0.03 -34.26 -9.35
C GLU A 50 -1.42 -33.75 -9.47
N THR A 51 -2.30 -34.60 -10.04
CA THR A 51 -3.70 -34.19 -10.20
C THR A 51 -4.45 -34.32 -8.87
N ILE A 52 -5.13 -33.30 -8.46
CA ILE A 52 -5.90 -33.26 -7.23
C ILE A 52 -7.19 -34.09 -7.39
N ILE A 53 -7.38 -35.04 -6.48
CA ILE A 53 -8.60 -35.81 -6.35
C ILE A 53 -9.37 -35.26 -5.11
N PRO A 54 -10.52 -34.58 -5.33
CA PRO A 54 -11.22 -33.87 -4.24
C PRO A 54 -11.85 -34.79 -3.19
N THR A 55 -11.79 -36.11 -3.40
CA THR A 55 -12.34 -37.13 -2.49
C THR A 55 -11.28 -37.75 -1.58
N GLU A 56 -10.01 -37.45 -1.78
CA GLU A 56 -8.94 -37.89 -0.89
C GLU A 56 -9.12 -37.36 0.52
N SER A 57 -8.55 -38.07 1.50
CA SER A 57 -8.70 -37.72 2.91
C SER A 57 -7.96 -36.43 3.27
N PHE A 58 -6.80 -36.20 2.62
CA PHE A 58 -5.95 -35.03 2.85
C PHE A 58 -5.40 -34.50 1.53
N PRO A 59 -6.26 -33.89 0.69
CA PRO A 59 -5.81 -33.35 -0.58
C PRO A 59 -4.92 -32.13 -0.34
N LEU A 60 -3.88 -31.98 -1.16
CA LEU A 60 -3.02 -30.81 -1.13
C LEU A 60 -3.74 -29.60 -1.78
N PRO A 61 -3.36 -28.37 -1.45
CA PRO A 61 -3.86 -27.18 -2.13
C PRO A 61 -3.37 -27.13 -3.57
N TYR A 62 -4.19 -26.58 -4.48
CA TYR A 62 -3.76 -26.48 -5.86
C TYR A 62 -2.69 -25.41 -6.03
N SER A 63 -1.71 -25.71 -6.86
CA SER A 63 -0.70 -24.78 -7.35
C SER A 63 -1.23 -24.05 -8.57
N SER A 64 -1.25 -22.73 -8.52
CA SER A 64 -1.58 -21.89 -9.69
C SER A 64 -0.55 -22.09 -10.81
N ARG A 65 0.72 -22.29 -10.45
CA ARG A 65 1.79 -22.56 -11.42
C ARG A 65 1.51 -23.84 -12.18
N TYR A 66 1.49 -24.97 -11.51
CA TYR A 66 1.36 -26.27 -12.18
C TYR A 66 -0.01 -26.51 -12.82
N THR A 67 -1.06 -25.86 -12.32
CA THR A 67 -2.39 -25.91 -12.94
C THR A 67 -2.44 -25.10 -14.24
N CYS A 68 -1.79 -23.93 -14.32
CA CYS A 68 -1.91 -23.02 -15.47
C CYS A 68 -0.74 -23.15 -16.46
N GLU A 69 0.47 -23.51 -16.01
CA GLU A 69 1.70 -23.58 -16.81
C GLU A 69 1.62 -24.53 -18.03
N PRO A 70 0.87 -25.63 -18.03
CA PRO A 70 0.75 -26.48 -19.22
C PRO A 70 0.32 -25.74 -20.48
N CYS A 71 -0.42 -24.62 -20.33
CA CYS A 71 -0.92 -23.81 -21.44
C CYS A 71 -0.37 -22.38 -21.44
N HIS A 72 0.01 -21.85 -20.28
CA HIS A 72 0.49 -20.48 -20.11
C HIS A 72 1.99 -20.45 -19.77
N ALA A 73 2.70 -19.46 -20.28
CA ALA A 73 4.14 -19.30 -20.03
C ALA A 73 4.36 -18.67 -18.64
N TYR A 74 4.19 -19.44 -17.55
CA TYR A 74 4.27 -18.97 -16.18
C TYR A 74 5.59 -18.22 -15.91
N GLY A 75 6.74 -18.78 -16.28
CA GLY A 75 8.03 -18.14 -16.09
C GLY A 75 8.18 -16.78 -16.78
N ARG A 76 7.41 -16.50 -17.85
CA ARG A 76 7.35 -15.19 -18.48
C ARG A 76 6.38 -14.25 -17.73
N ILE A 77 5.26 -14.78 -17.29
CA ILE A 77 4.23 -14.04 -16.55
C ILE A 77 4.80 -13.60 -15.19
N SER A 78 5.57 -14.45 -14.52
CA SER A 78 6.18 -14.17 -13.22
C SER A 78 7.20 -13.03 -13.25
N GLN A 79 7.67 -12.61 -14.43
CA GLN A 79 8.50 -11.42 -14.60
C GLN A 79 7.70 -10.10 -14.58
N GLY A 80 6.38 -10.18 -14.52
CA GLY A 80 5.51 -9.01 -14.43
C GLY A 80 5.78 -8.17 -13.17
N LEU A 81 5.57 -6.84 -13.28
CA LEU A 81 5.90 -5.92 -12.18
C LEU A 81 5.11 -6.13 -10.90
N HIS A 82 3.91 -6.73 -10.98
CA HIS A 82 3.12 -7.12 -9.81
C HIS A 82 3.66 -8.36 -9.08
N PHE A 83 4.50 -9.16 -9.74
CA PHE A 83 4.88 -10.49 -9.25
C PHE A 83 6.37 -10.62 -8.96
N ASN A 84 7.17 -9.69 -9.45
CA ASN A 84 8.61 -9.71 -9.33
C ASN A 84 9.14 -8.36 -8.81
N ALA A 85 8.77 -8.02 -7.61
CA ALA A 85 9.22 -6.77 -6.97
C ALA A 85 10.72 -6.75 -6.71
N PHE A 86 11.32 -7.92 -6.49
CA PHE A 86 12.72 -8.13 -6.20
C PHE A 86 13.66 -7.92 -7.40
N SER A 87 13.14 -7.98 -8.64
CA SER A 87 14.02 -7.86 -9.82
C SER A 87 14.76 -6.53 -9.83
N SER A 88 16.03 -6.58 -9.50
CA SER A 88 16.97 -5.46 -9.56
C SER A 88 17.26 -4.98 -10.99
N ASP A 89 16.92 -5.78 -11.99
CA ASP A 89 17.10 -5.46 -13.40
C ASP A 89 16.18 -4.34 -13.91
N ARG A 90 15.25 -3.87 -13.08
CA ARG A 90 14.27 -2.85 -13.45
C ARG A 90 14.35 -1.67 -12.52
N HIS A 91 14.47 -0.49 -13.09
CA HIS A 91 14.32 0.75 -12.33
C HIS A 91 12.91 0.88 -11.75
N GLY A 92 12.82 1.53 -10.60
CA GLY A 92 11.56 1.88 -9.98
C GLY A 92 10.73 2.83 -10.85
N ARG A 93 9.45 2.86 -10.61
CA ARG A 93 8.49 3.73 -11.28
C ARG A 93 7.79 4.65 -10.27
N PRO A 94 7.40 5.86 -10.66
CA PRO A 94 6.65 6.76 -9.78
C PRO A 94 5.46 6.08 -9.09
N GLY A 95 5.43 6.10 -7.76
CA GLY A 95 4.35 5.50 -6.95
C GLY A 95 4.45 3.99 -6.73
N GLU A 96 5.61 3.38 -6.97
CA GLU A 96 5.85 1.95 -6.68
C GLU A 96 6.13 1.59 -5.21
N PRO A 97 6.66 2.47 -4.36
CA PRO A 97 7.07 2.06 -3.03
C PRO A 97 5.89 1.55 -2.20
N TRP A 98 6.20 0.57 -1.38
CA TRP A 98 5.36 0.18 -0.26
C TRP A 98 5.68 1.07 0.94
N ILE A 99 4.76 1.19 1.89
CA ILE A 99 5.01 1.93 3.12
C ILE A 99 4.96 0.94 4.27
N TRP A 100 6.09 0.74 4.91
CA TRP A 100 6.13 -0.01 6.15
C TRP A 100 5.75 0.90 7.31
N VAL A 101 4.69 0.56 8.02
CA VAL A 101 4.14 1.35 9.11
C VAL A 101 4.21 0.56 10.40
N ASP A 102 4.85 1.14 11.40
CA ASP A 102 4.76 0.72 12.79
C ASP A 102 4.23 1.88 13.63
N ARG A 103 3.01 1.71 14.15
CA ARG A 103 2.32 2.79 14.86
C ARG A 103 2.89 3.02 16.25
N ASP A 104 3.38 1.99 16.90
CA ASP A 104 3.84 2.06 18.29
C ASP A 104 5.09 2.94 18.39
N THR A 105 5.98 2.80 17.43
CA THR A 105 7.19 3.63 17.34
C THR A 105 7.00 4.90 16.53
N GLY A 106 5.83 5.11 15.93
CA GLY A 106 5.60 6.23 15.02
C GLY A 106 6.46 6.14 13.75
N SER A 107 6.74 4.94 13.26
CA SER A 107 7.54 4.74 12.05
C SER A 107 6.68 4.56 10.81
N SER A 108 7.04 5.26 9.74
CA SER A 108 6.44 5.15 8.41
C SER A 108 7.54 5.26 7.36
N ILE A 109 7.95 4.13 6.84
CA ILE A 109 9.14 4.02 6.00
C ILE A 109 8.72 3.59 4.60
N PRO A 110 8.85 4.45 3.58
CA PRO A 110 8.68 4.06 2.19
C PRO A 110 9.81 3.09 1.78
N VAL A 111 9.43 1.90 1.30
CA VAL A 111 10.38 0.84 0.93
C VAL A 111 10.17 0.36 -0.50
N SER A 112 11.24 0.00 -1.17
CA SER A 112 11.21 -0.64 -2.48
C SER A 112 12.52 -1.40 -2.75
N TYR A 113 12.45 -2.54 -3.43
CA TYR A 113 13.64 -3.22 -3.97
C TYR A 113 14.18 -2.53 -5.22
N ARG A 114 13.37 -1.68 -5.87
CA ARG A 114 13.74 -0.93 -7.07
C ARG A 114 14.19 0.47 -6.71
N ASP A 115 15.19 1.00 -7.43
CA ASP A 115 15.68 2.35 -7.23
C ASP A 115 14.57 3.38 -7.42
N TRP A 116 14.30 4.10 -6.35
CA TRP A 116 13.29 5.13 -6.29
C TRP A 116 13.75 6.24 -5.33
N PRO A 117 13.77 7.52 -5.75
CA PRO A 117 14.23 8.59 -4.87
C PRO A 117 13.41 8.68 -3.56
N GLY A 118 14.07 8.65 -2.42
CA GLY A 118 13.48 8.82 -1.10
C GLY A 118 12.91 7.54 -0.48
N VAL A 119 13.18 6.36 -1.06
CA VAL A 119 12.80 5.07 -0.45
C VAL A 119 14.03 4.34 0.07
N PHE A 120 13.81 3.50 1.07
CA PHE A 120 14.79 2.58 1.61
C PHE A 120 14.63 1.20 0.96
N ARG A 121 15.72 0.48 0.83
CA ARG A 121 15.66 -0.91 0.43
C ARG A 121 15.23 -1.76 1.61
N PRO A 122 14.41 -2.81 1.41
CA PRO A 122 14.00 -3.70 2.50
C PRO A 122 15.17 -4.29 3.27
N GLU A 123 16.30 -4.57 2.59
CA GLU A 123 17.51 -5.11 3.22
C GLU A 123 18.17 -4.12 4.20
N GLU A 124 18.06 -2.80 3.96
CA GLU A 124 18.57 -1.77 4.89
C GLU A 124 17.81 -1.79 6.21
N LEU A 125 16.54 -2.22 6.17
CA LEU A 125 15.72 -2.48 7.34
C LEU A 125 15.95 -3.90 7.91
N GLY A 126 16.84 -4.68 7.29
CA GLY A 126 17.10 -6.07 7.60
C GLY A 126 15.91 -6.98 7.34
N LEU A 127 14.98 -6.59 6.46
CA LEU A 127 13.86 -7.45 6.06
C LEU A 127 14.36 -8.53 5.09
N THR A 128 14.09 -9.77 5.45
CA THR A 128 14.25 -10.91 4.56
C THR A 128 13.12 -10.97 3.55
N PHE A 129 13.27 -11.76 2.47
CA PHE A 129 12.18 -12.01 1.52
C PHE A 129 10.96 -12.63 2.16
N TRP A 130 11.17 -13.50 3.14
CA TRP A 130 10.10 -14.09 3.93
C TRP A 130 9.30 -13.01 4.67
N GLU A 131 9.97 -12.18 5.46
CA GLU A 131 9.33 -11.10 6.21
C GLU A 131 8.63 -10.11 5.29
N PHE A 132 9.27 -9.72 4.18
CA PHE A 132 8.65 -8.85 3.19
C PHE A 132 7.39 -9.49 2.59
N THR A 133 7.42 -10.78 2.25
CA THR A 133 6.27 -11.50 1.73
C THR A 133 5.15 -11.59 2.78
N LEU A 134 5.48 -11.87 4.02
CA LEU A 134 4.53 -11.89 5.13
C LEU A 134 3.86 -10.52 5.30
N LEU A 135 4.65 -9.47 5.25
CA LEU A 135 4.18 -8.10 5.45
C LEU A 135 3.31 -7.60 4.28
N PHE A 136 3.78 -7.77 3.05
CA PHE A 136 3.18 -7.17 1.86
C PHE A 136 2.37 -8.15 0.99
N GLY A 137 2.53 -9.45 1.17
CA GLY A 137 1.79 -10.47 0.41
C GLY A 137 0.28 -10.39 0.53
N ARG A 138 -0.22 -9.74 1.58
CA ARG A 138 -1.65 -9.45 1.76
C ARG A 138 -2.24 -8.56 0.67
N HIS A 139 -1.41 -7.70 0.07
CA HIS A 139 -1.79 -6.75 -0.95
C HIS A 139 -1.42 -7.21 -2.35
N MET A 140 -0.60 -8.23 -2.44
CA MET A 140 -0.10 -8.74 -3.70
C MET A 140 -0.98 -9.86 -4.24
N THR A 141 -1.06 -9.96 -5.54
CA THR A 141 -1.76 -11.04 -6.21
C THR A 141 -0.94 -12.34 -6.25
N GLY A 142 0.06 -12.46 -5.40
CA GLY A 142 1.00 -13.58 -5.31
C GLY A 142 2.33 -13.28 -5.98
N GLY A 143 3.36 -14.01 -5.59
CA GLY A 143 4.69 -13.90 -6.16
C GLY A 143 5.44 -12.59 -5.93
N GLY A 144 4.93 -11.66 -5.15
CA GLY A 144 5.34 -10.27 -5.02
C GLY A 144 6.83 -9.95 -5.12
N VAL A 145 7.67 -10.63 -4.36
CA VAL A 145 9.13 -10.53 -4.46
C VAL A 145 9.71 -11.48 -5.51
N GLY A 146 8.94 -12.39 -6.03
CA GLY A 146 9.40 -13.50 -6.85
C GLY A 146 9.52 -14.80 -6.06
N GLU A 147 9.97 -15.85 -6.74
CA GLU A 147 10.26 -17.12 -6.06
C GLU A 147 11.64 -16.99 -5.39
N PRO A 148 11.74 -17.24 -4.07
CA PRO A 148 13.02 -17.15 -3.37
C PRO A 148 13.99 -18.21 -3.92
N ALA A 149 15.24 -17.82 -4.12
CA ALA A 149 16.30 -18.78 -4.45
C ALA A 149 16.47 -19.80 -3.32
N VAL A 150 16.91 -21.02 -3.66
CA VAL A 150 17.08 -22.10 -2.67
C VAL A 150 18.04 -21.69 -1.56
N ASP A 151 19.06 -20.89 -1.88
CA ASP A 151 20.07 -20.42 -0.95
C ASP A 151 19.56 -19.31 0.02
N GLU A 152 18.41 -18.69 -0.31
CA GLU A 152 17.76 -17.69 0.54
C GLU A 152 16.81 -18.29 1.58
N ARG A 153 16.70 -19.60 1.62
CA ARG A 153 15.95 -20.33 2.65
C ARG A 153 16.76 -20.36 3.94
N SER A 154 16.83 -19.21 4.61
CA SER A 154 17.44 -19.17 5.93
C SER A 154 16.66 -20.07 6.89
N PRO A 155 17.29 -20.57 7.96
CA PRO A 155 16.59 -21.31 9.02
C PRO A 155 15.42 -20.54 9.64
N ASP A 156 15.50 -19.21 9.61
CA ASP A 156 14.45 -18.31 10.12
C ASP A 156 13.29 -18.13 9.14
N SER A 157 13.47 -18.54 7.88
CA SER A 157 12.40 -18.50 6.89
C SER A 157 11.50 -19.72 7.01
N ARG A 158 10.21 -19.50 7.08
CA ARG A 158 9.22 -20.57 7.26
C ARG A 158 8.62 -21.07 5.93
N TRP A 159 9.39 -20.99 4.83
CA TRP A 159 8.94 -21.42 3.52
C TRP A 159 8.51 -22.89 3.45
N ASN A 160 9.18 -23.77 4.22
CA ASN A 160 8.81 -25.19 4.26
C ASN A 160 7.41 -25.37 4.88
N VAL A 161 7.10 -24.63 5.93
CA VAL A 161 5.82 -24.68 6.64
C VAL A 161 4.71 -24.01 5.82
N SER A 162 4.94 -22.78 5.37
CA SER A 162 3.92 -21.92 4.73
C SER A 162 3.74 -22.20 3.25
N GLY A 163 4.77 -22.74 2.59
CA GLY A 163 4.84 -22.84 1.14
C GLY A 163 5.23 -21.53 0.47
N THR A 164 5.46 -21.60 -0.81
CA THR A 164 5.78 -20.44 -1.64
C THR A 164 4.50 -19.71 -2.06
N LEU A 165 4.55 -18.38 -2.06
CA LEU A 165 3.43 -17.57 -2.52
C LEU A 165 3.47 -17.44 -4.04
N GLU A 166 2.76 -18.31 -4.74
CA GLU A 166 2.63 -18.28 -6.19
C GLU A 166 1.73 -17.16 -6.69
N ILE A 167 1.81 -16.85 -7.99
CA ILE A 167 0.90 -15.91 -8.63
C ILE A 167 -0.53 -16.46 -8.58
N ASN A 168 -1.44 -15.72 -7.98
CA ASN A 168 -2.85 -16.03 -8.02
C ASN A 168 -3.50 -15.46 -9.29
N CYS A 169 -3.46 -16.22 -10.38
CA CYS A 169 -4.06 -15.84 -11.68
C CYS A 169 -5.54 -15.48 -11.53
N LEU A 170 -6.24 -16.23 -10.68
CA LEU A 170 -7.68 -16.06 -10.44
C LEU A 170 -8.00 -14.76 -9.70
N ALA A 171 -7.06 -14.19 -8.94
CA ALA A 171 -7.26 -12.90 -8.29
C ALA A 171 -7.66 -11.78 -9.26
N CYS A 172 -7.12 -11.82 -10.48
CA CYS A 172 -7.44 -10.86 -11.54
C CYS A 172 -8.41 -11.44 -12.59
N HIS A 173 -8.23 -12.68 -13.02
CA HIS A 173 -8.91 -13.23 -14.19
C HIS A 173 -10.20 -14.00 -13.88
N ASN A 174 -10.48 -14.36 -12.63
CA ASN A 174 -11.70 -15.06 -12.28
C ASN A 174 -12.92 -14.14 -12.36
N ASN A 175 -13.89 -14.49 -13.20
CA ASN A 175 -15.14 -13.73 -13.33
C ASN A 175 -16.15 -14.05 -12.21
N SER A 176 -15.91 -15.11 -11.45
CA SER A 176 -16.80 -15.49 -10.34
C SER A 176 -16.82 -14.44 -9.25
N ARG A 177 -18.02 -14.08 -8.79
CA ARG A 177 -18.22 -13.18 -7.64
C ARG A 177 -17.71 -13.75 -6.32
N LYS A 178 -17.47 -15.07 -6.25
CA LYS A 178 -16.95 -15.74 -5.06
C LYS A 178 -15.44 -15.55 -4.88
N GLN A 179 -14.72 -14.98 -5.86
CA GLN A 179 -13.31 -14.65 -5.70
C GLN A 179 -13.13 -13.59 -4.60
N SER A 180 -12.39 -13.90 -3.56
CA SER A 180 -12.22 -13.07 -2.37
C SER A 180 -10.76 -12.68 -2.13
N HIS A 181 -10.45 -11.38 -2.25
CA HIS A 181 -9.14 -10.85 -1.87
C HIS A 181 -8.98 -10.73 -0.35
N SER A 182 -10.08 -10.63 0.38
CA SER A 182 -10.04 -10.62 1.85
C SER A 182 -9.65 -11.97 2.39
N GLU A 183 -10.15 -13.05 1.79
CA GLU A 183 -9.74 -14.41 2.15
C GLU A 183 -8.26 -14.65 1.83
N TRP A 184 -7.78 -14.17 0.69
CA TRP A 184 -6.36 -14.16 0.37
C TRP A 184 -5.52 -13.50 1.50
N ALA A 185 -5.87 -12.27 1.87
CA ALA A 185 -5.18 -11.53 2.91
C ALA A 185 -5.22 -12.25 4.26
N PHE A 186 -6.34 -12.89 4.57
CA PHE A 186 -6.51 -13.65 5.81
C PHE A 186 -5.61 -14.90 5.84
N GLN A 187 -5.48 -15.61 4.73
CA GLN A 187 -4.56 -16.75 4.66
C GLN A 187 -3.10 -16.33 4.76
N ILE A 188 -2.72 -15.16 4.22
CA ILE A 188 -1.36 -14.63 4.40
C ILE A 188 -1.08 -14.32 5.89
N LEU A 189 -2.06 -13.76 6.61
CA LEU A 189 -1.94 -13.54 8.06
C LEU A 189 -1.72 -14.84 8.84
N ARG A 190 -2.30 -15.95 8.38
CA ARG A 190 -2.12 -17.27 8.97
C ARG A 190 -0.85 -17.98 8.51
N GLN A 191 -0.02 -17.34 7.68
CA GLN A 191 1.13 -17.94 6.98
C GLN A 191 0.76 -19.12 6.07
N ASN A 192 -0.48 -19.27 5.68
CA ASN A 192 -0.98 -20.31 4.82
C ASN A 192 -0.74 -19.97 3.34
N PHE A 193 0.50 -19.72 2.93
CA PHE A 193 0.79 -19.18 1.60
C PHE A 193 0.35 -20.12 0.48
N ARG A 194 0.69 -21.42 0.57
CA ARG A 194 0.29 -22.38 -0.45
C ARG A 194 -1.23 -22.61 -0.53
N TRP A 195 -1.96 -22.34 0.55
CA TRP A 195 -3.42 -22.50 0.62
C TRP A 195 -4.19 -21.22 0.22
N ALA A 196 -3.51 -20.10 0.10
CA ALA A 196 -4.17 -18.81 -0.11
C ALA A 196 -4.94 -18.75 -1.45
N ALA A 197 -4.42 -19.36 -2.51
CA ALA A 197 -5.07 -19.36 -3.81
C ALA A 197 -6.38 -20.16 -3.81
N VAL A 198 -6.40 -21.35 -3.17
CA VAL A 198 -7.60 -22.20 -3.11
C VAL A 198 -8.69 -21.54 -2.26
N ALA A 199 -8.33 -20.98 -1.10
CA ALA A 199 -9.28 -20.29 -0.23
C ALA A 199 -9.91 -19.09 -0.94
N SER A 200 -9.08 -18.24 -1.55
CA SER A 200 -9.55 -17.02 -2.22
C SER A 200 -10.43 -17.28 -3.45
N SER A 201 -10.30 -18.41 -4.11
CA SER A 201 -11.10 -18.79 -5.29
C SER A 201 -12.42 -19.49 -4.95
N ALA A 202 -12.67 -19.76 -3.68
CA ALA A 202 -13.81 -20.54 -3.19
C ALA A 202 -13.93 -21.92 -3.89
N LEU A 203 -12.80 -22.55 -4.19
CA LEU A 203 -12.73 -23.94 -4.67
C LEU A 203 -12.75 -24.93 -3.51
N GLY A 204 -12.40 -24.46 -2.33
CA GLY A 204 -12.40 -25.23 -1.08
C GLY A 204 -12.32 -24.32 0.12
N GLU A 205 -12.63 -24.86 1.27
CA GLU A 205 -12.44 -24.22 2.57
C GLU A 205 -11.07 -24.58 3.12
N VAL A 206 -10.37 -23.59 3.66
CA VAL A 206 -9.06 -23.76 4.29
C VAL A 206 -9.18 -23.53 5.79
N GLY A 207 -8.82 -24.54 6.57
CA GLY A 207 -8.70 -24.46 8.02
C GLY A 207 -7.25 -24.52 8.48
N GLY A 208 -7.03 -24.34 9.77
CA GLY A 208 -5.70 -24.37 10.38
C GLY A 208 -4.84 -23.13 10.12
N MET A 209 -3.68 -23.09 10.75
CA MET A 209 -2.73 -21.96 10.68
C MET A 209 -1.29 -22.47 10.68
N ALA A 210 -0.57 -22.23 9.59
CA ALA A 210 0.86 -22.52 9.51
C ALA A 210 1.67 -21.72 10.54
N SER A 211 1.18 -20.54 10.90
CA SER A 211 1.82 -19.66 11.90
C SER A 211 1.97 -20.31 13.28
N ARG A 212 1.10 -21.25 13.64
CA ARG A 212 1.13 -21.95 14.94
C ARG A 212 2.00 -23.20 14.95
N LEU A 213 2.48 -23.64 13.79
CA LEU A 213 3.30 -24.83 13.66
C LEU A 213 4.77 -24.49 13.94
N SER A 214 5.54 -25.48 14.39
CA SER A 214 6.98 -25.34 14.54
C SER A 214 7.65 -25.06 13.19
N GLY A 215 8.84 -24.45 13.19
CA GLY A 215 9.60 -24.21 11.96
C GLY A 215 10.09 -25.49 11.29
N THR A 216 10.05 -26.61 12.01
CA THR A 216 10.45 -27.95 11.54
C THR A 216 9.30 -28.78 11.00
N TRP A 217 8.05 -28.26 11.07
CA TRP A 217 6.90 -28.97 10.53
C TRP A 217 7.02 -29.11 9.01
N ASP A 218 6.70 -30.29 8.53
CA ASP A 218 6.67 -30.61 7.10
C ASP A 218 5.31 -31.16 6.70
N ILE A 219 4.86 -30.80 5.49
CA ILE A 219 3.55 -31.17 4.98
C ILE A 219 3.39 -32.67 4.74
N TYR A 220 4.51 -33.41 4.61
CA TYR A 220 4.52 -34.87 4.41
C TYR A 220 4.55 -35.64 5.71
N ASP A 221 5.34 -35.16 6.67
CA ASP A 221 5.55 -35.87 7.93
C ASP A 221 4.42 -35.62 8.95
N GLY A 222 3.58 -34.61 8.69
CA GLY A 222 2.45 -34.29 9.55
C GLY A 222 2.83 -33.62 10.87
N SER A 223 2.21 -34.03 11.97
CA SER A 223 2.42 -33.41 13.28
C SER A 223 3.83 -33.64 13.82
N ASN A 224 4.52 -32.56 14.19
CA ASN A 224 5.76 -32.62 14.93
C ASN A 224 5.44 -32.74 16.43
N PRO A 225 6.17 -33.55 17.21
CA PRO A 225 5.99 -33.63 18.67
C PRO A 225 6.13 -32.30 19.41
N ASP A 226 6.85 -31.35 18.82
CA ASP A 226 7.04 -30.01 19.36
C ASP A 226 5.87 -29.05 19.05
N ASP A 227 4.92 -29.45 18.19
CA ASP A 227 3.73 -28.66 17.91
C ASP A 227 2.81 -28.67 19.15
N SER A 228 2.21 -27.53 19.41
CA SER A 228 1.19 -27.39 20.46
C SER A 228 0.05 -28.38 20.21
N GLU A 229 -0.44 -29.05 21.26
CA GLU A 229 -1.65 -29.89 21.19
C GLU A 229 -2.85 -29.23 20.52
N TYR A 230 -2.85 -27.89 20.48
CA TYR A 230 -3.92 -27.07 19.90
C TYR A 230 -3.56 -26.50 18.54
N ALA A 231 -2.40 -26.83 17.96
CA ALA A 231 -2.02 -26.35 16.65
C ALA A 231 -2.63 -27.25 15.57
N ILE A 232 -3.62 -26.71 14.87
CA ILE A 232 -4.24 -27.38 13.71
C ILE A 232 -3.42 -27.03 12.48
N ALA A 233 -2.79 -28.04 11.88
CA ALA A 233 -2.08 -27.87 10.61
C ALA A 233 -3.05 -27.40 9.50
N PRO A 234 -2.59 -26.56 8.58
CA PRO A 234 -3.43 -26.12 7.49
C PRO A 234 -3.92 -27.30 6.63
N TYR A 235 -5.17 -27.28 6.27
CA TYR A 235 -5.79 -28.26 5.40
C TYR A 235 -6.76 -27.60 4.45
N VAL A 236 -7.09 -28.26 3.35
CA VAL A 236 -8.12 -27.84 2.41
C VAL A 236 -9.21 -28.91 2.30
N ARG A 237 -10.47 -28.47 2.30
CA ARG A 237 -11.63 -29.28 1.94
C ARG A 237 -12.21 -28.73 0.64
N TYR A 238 -11.99 -29.44 -0.47
CA TYR A 238 -12.52 -29.00 -1.75
C TYR A 238 -14.05 -29.14 -1.84
N ASP A 239 -14.68 -28.16 -2.48
CA ASP A 239 -16.08 -28.26 -2.88
C ASP A 239 -16.23 -29.27 -4.02
N LYS A 240 -16.61 -30.51 -3.67
CA LYS A 240 -16.75 -31.62 -4.62
C LYS A 240 -17.72 -31.30 -5.76
N THR A 241 -18.68 -30.41 -5.56
CA THR A 241 -19.65 -30.02 -6.59
C THR A 241 -19.03 -29.21 -7.73
N ARG A 242 -17.84 -28.68 -7.52
CA ARG A 242 -17.09 -27.94 -8.54
C ARG A 242 -16.32 -28.85 -9.50
N PHE A 243 -16.19 -30.13 -9.19
CA PHE A 243 -15.45 -31.10 -9.98
C PHE A 243 -16.41 -31.97 -10.79
N ASN A 244 -16.06 -32.19 -12.05
CA ASN A 244 -16.76 -33.15 -12.88
C ASN A 244 -16.28 -34.59 -12.61
N SER A 245 -16.84 -35.58 -13.33
CA SER A 245 -16.48 -37.01 -13.20
C SER A 245 -15.02 -37.35 -13.59
N LYS A 246 -14.31 -36.41 -14.21
CA LYS A 246 -12.88 -36.52 -14.56
C LYS A 246 -11.98 -35.72 -13.61
N HIS A 247 -12.50 -35.25 -12.49
CA HIS A 247 -11.83 -34.39 -11.52
C HIS A 247 -11.36 -33.05 -12.12
N GLU A 248 -12.04 -32.56 -13.18
CA GLU A 248 -11.76 -31.25 -13.76
C GLU A 248 -12.67 -30.18 -13.16
N VAL A 249 -12.16 -28.96 -13.06
CA VAL A 249 -12.88 -27.77 -12.60
C VAL A 249 -13.04 -26.79 -13.75
N PHE A 250 -14.22 -26.22 -13.87
CA PHE A 250 -14.44 -25.12 -14.81
C PHE A 250 -14.10 -23.78 -14.18
N PHE A 251 -13.19 -23.04 -14.82
CA PHE A 251 -12.89 -21.64 -14.49
C PHE A 251 -13.54 -20.70 -15.50
N ASP A 252 -14.40 -19.81 -15.01
CA ASP A 252 -14.92 -18.69 -15.79
C ASP A 252 -13.89 -17.57 -15.83
N ILE A 253 -13.07 -17.58 -16.88
CA ILE A 253 -11.90 -16.69 -17.02
C ILE A 253 -12.25 -15.49 -17.90
N ASN A 254 -11.99 -14.31 -17.39
CA ASN A 254 -12.07 -13.07 -18.13
C ASN A 254 -10.66 -12.62 -18.58
N HIS A 255 -10.45 -12.53 -19.91
CA HIS A 255 -9.18 -12.04 -20.46
C HIS A 255 -8.83 -10.62 -19.98
N ARG A 256 -9.82 -9.74 -19.88
CA ARG A 256 -9.67 -8.40 -19.28
C ARG A 256 -10.23 -8.42 -17.87
N PRO A 257 -9.39 -8.25 -16.83
CA PRO A 257 -9.88 -8.17 -15.47
C PRO A 257 -10.94 -7.08 -15.29
N ASN A 258 -11.94 -7.36 -14.48
CA ASN A 258 -12.90 -6.35 -14.06
C ASN A 258 -12.25 -5.36 -13.09
N ASP A 259 -12.68 -4.10 -13.12
CA ASP A 259 -12.14 -3.02 -12.28
C ASP A 259 -12.21 -3.34 -10.79
N GLU A 260 -13.23 -4.08 -10.35
CA GLU A 260 -13.38 -4.56 -8.98
C GLU A 260 -12.16 -5.37 -8.50
N ARG A 261 -11.51 -6.10 -9.40
CA ARG A 261 -10.30 -6.87 -9.08
C ARG A 261 -9.10 -5.96 -8.80
N CYS A 262 -8.97 -4.88 -9.55
CA CYS A 262 -7.93 -3.87 -9.34
C CYS A 262 -8.21 -3.07 -8.05
N LEU A 263 -9.47 -2.67 -7.87
CA LEU A 263 -9.90 -1.86 -6.74
C LEU A 263 -9.85 -2.61 -5.40
N ALA A 264 -9.82 -3.92 -5.40
CA ALA A 264 -9.59 -4.70 -4.18
C ALA A 264 -8.29 -4.28 -3.47
N CYS A 265 -7.24 -3.94 -4.22
CA CYS A 265 -5.95 -3.46 -3.70
C CYS A 265 -5.73 -1.97 -3.93
N HIS A 266 -6.08 -1.46 -5.13
CA HIS A 266 -5.83 -0.06 -5.52
C HIS A 266 -6.89 0.93 -5.04
N SER A 267 -7.69 0.56 -4.07
CA SER A 267 -8.64 1.45 -3.43
C SER A 267 -8.36 1.66 -1.95
N VAL A 268 -8.95 2.70 -1.38
CA VAL A 268 -8.90 3.00 0.07
C VAL A 268 -9.94 2.17 0.82
N SER A 269 -11.07 1.85 0.17
CA SER A 269 -12.17 1.07 0.72
C SER A 269 -12.86 0.26 -0.37
N PRO A 270 -13.15 -1.03 -0.18
CA PRO A 270 -13.72 -1.87 -1.24
C PRO A 270 -15.13 -1.47 -1.69
N ALA A 271 -15.93 -0.92 -0.79
CA ALA A 271 -17.38 -0.79 -1.02
C ALA A 271 -17.82 0.53 -1.69
N SER A 272 -17.01 1.59 -1.62
CA SER A 272 -17.45 2.93 -2.03
C SER A 272 -16.71 3.51 -3.22
N GLN A 273 -15.67 2.87 -3.69
CA GLN A 273 -14.74 3.53 -4.61
C GLN A 273 -15.03 3.31 -6.08
N SER A 274 -15.71 2.23 -6.47
CA SER A 274 -16.18 2.10 -7.85
C SER A 274 -17.19 3.19 -8.19
N GLN A 275 -18.09 3.51 -7.27
CA GLN A 275 -19.04 4.60 -7.43
C GLN A 275 -18.36 5.96 -7.37
N PHE A 276 -17.46 6.18 -6.41
CA PHE A 276 -16.70 7.43 -6.29
C PHE A 276 -15.80 7.70 -7.52
N LEU A 277 -15.11 6.69 -8.06
CA LEU A 277 -14.34 6.82 -9.29
C LEU A 277 -15.23 7.07 -10.49
N ALA A 278 -16.37 6.40 -10.60
CA ALA A 278 -17.35 6.64 -11.69
C ALA A 278 -17.91 8.06 -11.65
N GLU A 279 -18.11 8.63 -10.48
CA GLU A 279 -18.64 9.99 -10.32
C GLU A 279 -17.56 11.07 -10.47
N SER A 280 -16.31 10.77 -10.16
CA SER A 280 -15.21 11.75 -10.09
C SER A 280 -14.23 11.72 -11.28
N ASP A 281 -14.25 10.68 -12.10
CA ASP A 281 -13.33 10.51 -13.24
C ASP A 281 -14.11 10.38 -14.56
N VAL A 282 -13.84 11.29 -15.49
CA VAL A 282 -14.55 11.34 -16.79
C VAL A 282 -14.34 10.09 -17.64
N HIS A 283 -13.21 9.40 -17.51
CA HIS A 283 -12.93 8.18 -18.25
C HIS A 283 -13.76 7.02 -17.72
N THR A 284 -13.81 6.87 -16.40
CA THR A 284 -14.67 5.87 -15.76
C THR A 284 -16.15 6.13 -16.02
N ALA A 285 -16.57 7.41 -15.96
CA ALA A 285 -17.92 7.82 -16.33
C ALA A 285 -18.26 7.51 -17.80
N ALA A 286 -17.26 7.55 -18.69
CA ALA A 286 -17.40 7.15 -20.10
C ALA A 286 -17.31 5.63 -20.33
N GLY A 287 -17.19 4.82 -19.27
CA GLY A 287 -17.10 3.35 -19.35
C GLY A 287 -15.71 2.78 -19.68
N ILE A 288 -14.67 3.63 -19.62
CA ILE A 288 -13.27 3.18 -19.78
C ILE A 288 -12.84 2.47 -18.50
N LYS A 289 -12.29 1.29 -18.64
CA LYS A 289 -11.85 0.43 -17.53
C LYS A 289 -10.37 0.63 -17.22
N CYS A 290 -9.95 0.22 -16.01
CA CYS A 290 -8.55 0.25 -15.59
C CYS A 290 -7.62 -0.40 -16.64
N ALA A 291 -7.96 -1.60 -17.13
CA ALA A 291 -7.19 -2.34 -18.12
C ALA A 291 -7.19 -1.72 -19.53
N ASP A 292 -7.99 -0.71 -19.79
CA ASP A 292 -7.95 0.02 -21.07
C ASP A 292 -6.75 0.98 -21.13
N CYS A 293 -6.36 1.57 -20.00
CA CYS A 293 -5.19 2.43 -19.88
C CYS A 293 -3.97 1.66 -19.38
N HIS A 294 -4.12 0.83 -18.34
CA HIS A 294 -3.06 0.01 -17.78
C HIS A 294 -2.89 -1.29 -18.57
N ARG A 295 -2.36 -1.16 -19.78
CA ARG A 295 -2.20 -2.30 -20.69
C ARG A 295 -0.95 -3.11 -20.39
N ASN A 296 -0.99 -4.37 -20.75
CA ASN A 296 0.14 -5.28 -20.68
C ASN A 296 0.15 -6.21 -21.89
N ASP A 297 1.24 -6.94 -22.05
CA ASP A 297 1.34 -8.10 -22.92
C ASP A 297 1.36 -9.39 -22.06
N ILE A 298 1.73 -10.50 -22.70
CA ILE A 298 1.85 -11.81 -22.02
C ILE A 298 2.87 -11.78 -20.85
N SER A 299 3.80 -10.83 -20.82
CA SER A 299 4.76 -10.70 -19.73
C SER A 299 4.15 -10.09 -18.46
N HIS A 300 2.91 -9.64 -18.51
CA HIS A 300 2.24 -8.93 -17.42
C HIS A 300 3.02 -7.71 -16.90
N THR A 301 3.89 -7.15 -17.74
CA THR A 301 4.54 -5.86 -17.46
C THR A 301 3.50 -4.76 -17.70
N MET A 302 2.69 -4.52 -16.69
CA MET A 302 1.61 -3.55 -16.75
C MET A 302 2.17 -2.13 -16.76
N ILE A 303 1.77 -1.34 -17.75
CA ILE A 303 2.18 0.05 -17.88
C ILE A 303 1.13 0.98 -17.31
N ARG A 304 1.55 2.19 -16.95
CA ARG A 304 0.66 3.22 -16.35
C ARG A 304 0.18 4.27 -17.35
N GLY A 305 0.68 4.21 -18.60
CA GLY A 305 0.29 5.16 -19.63
C GLY A 305 1.02 6.51 -19.56
N TYR A 306 2.19 6.58 -18.94
CA TYR A 306 3.07 7.73 -19.05
C TYR A 306 3.78 7.78 -20.42
N GLU A 307 4.06 8.99 -20.89
CA GLU A 307 4.76 9.18 -22.16
C GLU A 307 6.17 8.56 -22.08
N GLY A 308 6.52 7.70 -23.03
CA GLY A 308 7.80 7.00 -23.09
C GLY A 308 7.89 5.71 -22.27
N GLU A 309 6.94 5.41 -21.40
CA GLU A 309 6.98 4.21 -20.57
C GLU A 309 6.91 2.92 -21.40
N SER A 310 6.15 2.91 -22.48
CA SER A 310 6.06 1.74 -23.38
C SER A 310 7.36 1.42 -24.09
N GLU A 311 8.15 2.45 -24.43
CA GLU A 311 9.45 2.28 -25.05
C GLU A 311 10.45 1.69 -24.06
N GLN A 312 10.43 2.17 -22.81
CA GLN A 312 11.26 1.65 -21.73
C GLN A 312 11.03 0.15 -21.49
N TYR A 313 9.78 -0.29 -21.51
CA TYR A 313 9.42 -1.69 -21.30
C TYR A 313 9.25 -2.48 -22.60
N LYS A 314 9.60 -1.91 -23.76
CA LYS A 314 9.44 -2.54 -25.07
C LYS A 314 8.02 -3.10 -25.30
N ASN A 315 7.02 -2.39 -24.78
CA ASN A 315 5.62 -2.75 -24.92
C ASN A 315 4.95 -1.88 -26.00
N PRO A 316 4.82 -2.37 -27.25
CA PRO A 316 4.31 -1.57 -28.38
C PRO A 316 2.82 -1.20 -28.25
N SER A 317 2.08 -1.88 -27.38
CA SER A 317 0.65 -1.62 -27.23
C SER A 317 0.32 -0.40 -26.37
N ALA A 318 1.33 0.20 -25.74
CA ALA A 318 1.14 1.24 -24.74
C ALA A 318 1.28 2.66 -25.26
N SER A 319 2.07 2.89 -26.30
CA SER A 319 2.43 4.23 -26.81
C SER A 319 1.23 5.13 -27.12
N ASP A 320 0.08 4.52 -27.37
CA ASP A 320 -1.11 5.22 -27.83
C ASP A 320 -2.16 5.49 -26.72
N PHE A 321 -1.91 5.08 -25.49
CA PHE A 321 -2.86 5.18 -24.37
C PHE A 321 -2.43 6.20 -23.32
N THR A 322 -1.50 7.07 -23.66
CA THR A 322 -1.19 8.28 -22.89
C THR A 322 -2.28 9.34 -23.11
N CYS A 323 -2.34 10.36 -22.26
CA CYS A 323 -3.24 11.49 -22.48
C CYS A 323 -3.09 12.06 -23.89
N ARG A 324 -1.85 12.31 -24.34
CA ARG A 324 -1.54 12.83 -25.68
C ARG A 324 -1.83 11.82 -26.78
N GLY A 325 -1.48 10.55 -26.55
CA GLY A 325 -1.72 9.49 -27.52
C GLY A 325 -3.19 9.31 -27.87
N CYS A 326 -4.09 9.43 -26.86
CA CYS A 326 -5.52 9.38 -27.08
C CYS A 326 -6.11 10.69 -27.61
N HIS A 327 -5.75 11.83 -27.01
CA HIS A 327 -6.41 13.11 -27.29
C HIS A 327 -5.77 13.92 -28.40
N LEU A 328 -4.44 13.86 -28.62
CA LEU A 328 -3.75 14.67 -29.60
C LEU A 328 -3.34 13.93 -30.87
N ARG A 329 -3.35 12.60 -30.89
CA ARG A 329 -2.75 11.75 -31.92
C ARG A 329 -1.28 12.10 -32.20
N GLU A 330 -0.37 11.22 -31.88
CA GLU A 330 1.00 11.37 -32.36
C GLU A 330 1.05 11.39 -33.89
N LYS A 331 1.88 12.28 -34.46
CA LYS A 331 2.00 12.52 -35.90
C LYS A 331 2.25 11.27 -36.76
N LYS A 332 2.70 10.16 -36.17
CA LYS A 332 2.93 8.90 -36.88
C LYS A 332 1.65 8.16 -37.30
N SER A 333 0.51 8.45 -36.68
CA SER A 333 -0.77 7.79 -36.99
C SER A 333 -1.68 8.62 -37.93
N GLN A 334 -1.21 9.74 -38.45
CA GLN A 334 -2.00 10.64 -39.35
C GLN A 334 -2.39 10.04 -40.72
N LYS A 335 -2.11 8.74 -40.95
CA LYS A 335 -2.35 8.14 -42.27
C LYS A 335 -3.77 7.72 -42.57
N GLN A 336 -4.74 7.87 -41.69
CA GLN A 336 -6.15 7.55 -42.04
C GLN A 336 -7.14 8.45 -41.30
N GLY A 337 -7.81 9.26 -42.03
CA GLY A 337 -8.93 10.15 -41.85
C GLY A 337 -10.03 9.88 -40.82
N VAL A 338 -9.71 9.52 -39.59
CA VAL A 338 -10.69 9.43 -38.50
C VAL A 338 -10.52 10.68 -37.62
N SER A 339 -11.55 11.46 -37.50
CA SER A 339 -11.57 12.77 -36.82
C SER A 339 -11.65 12.72 -35.31
N SER A 340 -11.76 11.55 -34.69
CA SER A 340 -11.83 11.36 -33.25
C SER A 340 -10.60 10.58 -32.73
N GLY A 341 -10.17 10.88 -31.51
CA GLY A 341 -9.12 10.17 -30.82
C GLY A 341 -9.45 8.70 -30.57
N ARG A 342 -8.50 7.94 -29.99
CA ARG A 342 -8.73 6.54 -29.62
C ARG A 342 -9.82 6.47 -28.54
N LEU A 343 -10.59 5.40 -28.55
CA LEU A 343 -11.70 5.18 -27.61
C LEU A 343 -12.70 6.34 -27.55
N GLY A 344 -12.84 7.11 -28.64
CA GLY A 344 -13.75 8.27 -28.67
C GLY A 344 -13.24 9.50 -27.94
N ALA A 345 -11.95 9.55 -27.56
CA ALA A 345 -11.36 10.68 -26.85
C ALA A 345 -11.56 12.00 -27.66
N PRO A 346 -12.12 13.07 -27.05
CA PRO A 346 -12.31 14.34 -27.74
C PRO A 346 -10.96 15.04 -27.99
N TYR A 347 -10.83 15.72 -29.11
CA TYR A 347 -9.67 16.58 -29.36
C TYR A 347 -9.74 17.84 -28.49
N PRO A 348 -8.68 18.14 -27.69
CA PRO A 348 -8.70 19.29 -26.79
C PRO A 348 -8.62 20.61 -27.56
N ILE A 349 -9.59 21.49 -27.33
CA ILE A 349 -9.66 22.81 -27.98
C ILE A 349 -9.23 23.89 -26.96
N HIS A 350 -8.10 23.89 -26.42
CA HIS A 350 -7.63 24.84 -25.38
C HIS A 350 -7.64 26.31 -25.88
N LYS A 351 -8.84 26.85 -26.16
CA LYS A 351 -9.01 28.24 -26.59
C LYS A 351 -8.50 29.20 -25.52
N LYS A 352 -7.69 30.17 -25.93
CA LYS A 352 -7.11 31.22 -25.07
C LYS A 352 -6.06 30.75 -24.05
N ILE A 353 -5.66 29.49 -24.06
CA ILE A 353 -4.51 29.03 -23.25
C ILE A 353 -3.24 29.25 -24.07
N PRO A 354 -2.23 29.96 -23.52
CA PRO A 354 -0.95 30.16 -24.20
C PRO A 354 -0.27 28.82 -24.47
N PRO A 355 0.38 28.60 -25.62
CA PRO A 355 1.06 27.32 -25.96
C PRO A 355 2.07 26.85 -24.93
N ILE A 356 2.74 27.78 -24.25
CA ILE A 356 3.72 27.49 -23.19
C ILE A 356 3.15 26.60 -22.06
N HIS A 357 1.83 26.71 -21.77
CA HIS A 357 1.19 25.86 -20.78
C HIS A 357 1.18 24.39 -21.24
N ILE A 358 0.91 24.14 -22.52
CA ILE A 358 0.91 22.78 -23.09
C ILE A 358 2.32 22.17 -23.12
N GLU A 359 3.35 23.02 -23.18
CA GLU A 359 4.75 22.58 -23.14
C GLU A 359 5.26 22.33 -21.71
N LYS A 360 4.88 23.19 -20.75
CA LYS A 360 5.42 23.22 -19.39
C LYS A 360 4.54 22.56 -18.34
N LEU A 361 3.27 22.27 -18.64
CA LEU A 361 2.35 21.58 -17.75
C LEU A 361 1.98 20.21 -18.34
N SER A 362 1.88 19.21 -17.50
CA SER A 362 1.22 17.95 -17.88
C SER A 362 -0.29 18.16 -18.02
N CYS A 363 -0.97 17.31 -18.77
CA CYS A 363 -2.44 17.34 -18.85
C CYS A 363 -3.06 17.15 -17.46
N THR A 364 -2.43 16.32 -16.65
CA THR A 364 -2.85 16.03 -15.27
C THR A 364 -2.77 17.25 -14.36
N ALA A 365 -1.90 18.23 -14.63
CA ALA A 365 -1.79 19.44 -13.82
C ALA A 365 -3.09 20.24 -13.74
N CYS A 366 -3.85 20.27 -14.83
CA CYS A 366 -5.15 20.96 -14.87
C CYS A 366 -6.32 20.02 -14.64
N HIS A 367 -6.19 18.75 -15.02
CA HIS A 367 -7.31 17.82 -15.11
C HIS A 367 -7.34 16.72 -14.03
N SER A 368 -6.28 16.46 -13.28
CA SER A 368 -6.26 15.35 -12.31
C SER A 368 -6.15 15.78 -10.86
N GLY A 369 -6.61 14.92 -9.95
CA GLY A 369 -6.52 15.09 -8.51
C GLY A 369 -7.39 16.21 -7.93
N SER A 370 -7.17 16.59 -6.69
CA SER A 370 -7.84 17.71 -6.04
C SER A 370 -7.33 19.06 -6.54
N LEU A 371 -8.19 20.09 -6.45
CA LEU A 371 -7.76 21.47 -6.75
C LEU A 371 -6.88 22.02 -5.64
N PRO A 372 -5.88 22.88 -5.96
CA PRO A 372 -5.03 23.50 -4.96
C PRO A 372 -5.86 24.31 -3.94
N GLN A 373 -5.65 24.02 -2.67
CA GLN A 373 -6.24 24.74 -1.54
C GLN A 373 -5.16 25.48 -0.76
N LYS A 374 -5.56 26.37 0.15
CA LYS A 374 -4.63 27.16 0.97
C LYS A 374 -3.69 26.25 1.79
N LYS A 375 -4.19 25.12 2.28
CA LYS A 375 -3.43 24.04 2.92
C LYS A 375 -3.64 22.75 2.16
N LEU A 376 -2.63 21.90 2.15
CA LEU A 376 -2.75 20.58 1.52
C LEU A 376 -3.78 19.72 2.26
N THR A 377 -4.49 18.90 1.49
CA THR A 377 -5.44 17.94 2.05
C THR A 377 -4.72 16.65 2.43
N ARG A 378 -4.95 16.15 3.63
CA ARG A 378 -4.52 14.79 4.00
C ARG A 378 -5.40 13.76 3.29
N VAL A 379 -4.78 12.73 2.76
CA VAL A 379 -5.45 11.67 2.02
C VAL A 379 -5.01 10.29 2.45
N LYS A 380 -5.88 9.31 2.31
CA LYS A 380 -5.54 7.90 2.53
C LYS A 380 -4.75 7.34 1.36
N THR A 381 -3.80 6.47 1.64
CA THR A 381 -3.15 5.65 0.62
C THR A 381 -4.04 4.48 0.22
N SER A 382 -3.80 3.91 -0.96
CA SER A 382 -4.43 2.66 -1.35
C SER A 382 -3.90 1.50 -0.50
N ARG A 383 -4.65 0.41 -0.45
CA ARG A 383 -4.21 -0.81 0.22
C ARG A 383 -2.93 -1.39 -0.39
N ALA A 384 -2.72 -1.21 -1.69
CA ALA A 384 -1.53 -1.67 -2.39
C ALA A 384 -0.23 -1.01 -1.88
N ASN A 385 -0.33 0.18 -1.29
CA ASN A 385 0.83 0.92 -0.79
C ASN A 385 1.01 0.83 0.73
N ARG A 386 0.06 0.23 1.44
CA ARG A 386 0.07 0.17 2.91
C ARG A 386 0.37 -1.22 3.43
N LEU A 387 1.14 -1.28 4.49
CA LEU A 387 1.34 -2.48 5.23
C LEU A 387 0.06 -2.85 5.97
N GLY A 388 -0.54 -3.95 5.59
CA GLY A 388 -1.34 -4.85 6.41
C GLY A 388 -2.46 -4.29 7.28
N ILE A 389 -2.86 -3.04 7.12
CA ILE A 389 -4.00 -2.51 7.86
C ILE A 389 -5.28 -2.92 7.13
N TYR A 390 -5.45 -4.23 6.96
CA TYR A 390 -6.65 -4.81 6.41
C TYR A 390 -7.69 -4.92 7.52
N GLY A 391 -8.84 -4.30 7.35
CA GLY A 391 -9.99 -4.46 8.21
C GLY A 391 -10.18 -3.41 9.32
N ILE A 392 -9.16 -2.70 9.77
CA ILE A 392 -9.27 -1.66 10.82
C ILE A 392 -9.29 -0.28 10.16
N ALA A 393 -10.27 -0.05 9.30
CA ALA A 393 -10.30 1.11 8.41
C ALA A 393 -10.56 2.46 9.11
N ARG A 394 -10.99 2.50 10.36
CA ARG A 394 -11.37 3.75 11.02
C ARG A 394 -10.18 4.59 11.49
N TRP A 395 -9.05 3.98 11.76
CA TRP A 395 -7.88 4.60 12.39
C TRP A 395 -6.77 5.00 11.41
N ASP A 396 -6.98 4.77 10.12
CA ASP A 396 -5.97 4.92 9.07
C ASP A 396 -5.92 6.29 8.41
N MET A 397 -6.66 7.26 8.92
CA MET A 397 -6.75 8.57 8.26
C MET A 397 -5.44 9.35 8.33
N ASP A 398 -4.71 9.17 9.40
CA ASP A 398 -3.61 10.07 9.75
C ASP A 398 -2.22 9.45 9.55
N PHE A 399 -2.15 8.14 9.32
CA PHE A 399 -0.87 7.46 9.18
C PHE A 399 -0.93 6.31 8.14
N PRO A 400 -0.06 6.25 7.13
CA PRO A 400 1.05 7.16 6.86
C PRO A 400 0.60 8.58 6.47
N ALA A 401 1.44 9.57 6.75
CA ALA A 401 1.13 10.96 6.46
C ALA A 401 1.28 11.25 4.95
N VAL A 402 0.17 11.39 4.26
CA VAL A 402 0.11 11.68 2.82
C VAL A 402 -0.71 12.93 2.58
N GLN A 403 -0.19 13.84 1.80
CA GLN A 403 -0.84 15.12 1.50
C GLN A 403 -0.86 15.41 -0.01
N GLU A 404 -1.89 16.11 -0.49
CA GLU A 404 -2.03 16.51 -1.90
C GLU A 404 -2.85 17.79 -2.05
N PRO A 405 -2.83 18.43 -3.22
CA PRO A 405 -1.86 18.28 -4.30
C PRO A 405 -0.66 19.20 -4.13
N VAL A 406 0.48 18.77 -4.59
CA VAL A 406 1.64 19.63 -4.83
C VAL A 406 2.10 19.44 -6.28
N PHE A 407 2.75 20.46 -6.86
CA PHE A 407 3.21 20.37 -8.24
C PHE A 407 4.74 20.29 -8.27
N HIS A 408 5.25 19.32 -9.03
CA HIS A 408 6.69 19.09 -9.16
C HIS A 408 7.03 18.87 -10.65
N ARG A 409 8.29 19.15 -11.03
CA ARG A 409 8.77 18.91 -12.39
C ARG A 409 9.07 17.44 -12.60
N ASP A 410 8.45 16.86 -13.63
CA ASP A 410 8.79 15.49 -14.07
C ASP A 410 10.14 15.48 -14.82
N SER A 411 10.58 14.29 -15.22
CA SER A 411 11.81 14.09 -15.99
C SER A 411 11.82 14.84 -17.34
N ASN A 412 10.66 15.20 -17.86
CA ASN A 412 10.51 16.00 -19.10
C ASN A 412 10.44 17.51 -18.81
N GLY A 413 10.63 17.95 -17.59
CA GLY A 413 10.60 19.34 -17.14
C GLY A 413 9.20 19.93 -17.07
N ARG A 414 8.13 19.11 -17.11
CA ARG A 414 6.74 19.55 -16.99
C ARG A 414 6.29 19.50 -15.55
N LEU A 415 5.48 20.47 -15.12
CA LEU A 415 4.83 20.44 -13.83
C LEU A 415 3.71 19.40 -13.83
N THR A 416 3.79 18.45 -12.92
CA THR A 416 2.81 17.40 -12.68
C THR A 416 2.28 17.49 -11.25
N PRO A 417 1.00 17.18 -11.00
CA PRO A 417 0.48 17.11 -9.64
C PRO A 417 0.99 15.83 -8.95
N ASN A 418 1.33 15.95 -7.67
CA ASN A 418 1.88 14.87 -6.87
C ASN A 418 1.24 14.84 -5.48
N ARG A 419 1.33 13.67 -4.84
CA ARG A 419 1.20 13.49 -3.40
C ARG A 419 2.56 13.56 -2.75
N LEU A 420 2.59 14.05 -1.53
CA LEU A 420 3.75 14.01 -0.65
C LEU A 420 3.55 12.88 0.36
N VAL A 421 4.48 11.94 0.42
CA VAL A 421 4.54 10.90 1.45
C VAL A 421 5.69 11.24 2.38
N TRP A 422 5.36 11.68 3.58
CA TRP A 422 6.35 12.09 4.57
C TRP A 422 6.89 10.89 5.32
N PRO A 423 8.22 10.64 5.30
CA PRO A 423 8.81 9.57 6.10
C PRO A 423 8.81 9.93 7.58
N SER A 424 8.69 8.90 8.42
CA SER A 424 8.90 9.00 9.86
C SER A 424 9.57 7.74 10.34
N PHE A 425 10.77 7.85 10.91
CA PHE A 425 11.53 6.69 11.36
C PHE A 425 12.66 7.06 12.31
N TRP A 426 13.07 6.11 13.10
CA TRP A 426 14.26 6.18 13.95
C TRP A 426 15.47 5.74 13.15
N GLY A 427 16.59 6.41 13.30
CA GLY A 427 17.81 6.10 12.56
C GLY A 427 19.07 6.32 13.37
N CYS A 428 20.16 5.75 12.85
CA CYS A 428 21.52 6.01 13.29
C CYS A 428 22.19 6.95 12.29
N LEU A 429 22.68 8.08 12.76
CA LEU A 429 23.39 9.07 11.96
C LEU A 429 24.88 8.76 11.95
N GLU A 430 25.43 8.51 10.76
CA GLU A 430 26.85 8.30 10.52
C GLU A 430 27.35 9.32 9.49
N GLY A 431 27.97 10.40 9.97
CA GLY A 431 28.34 11.53 9.12
C GLY A 431 27.12 12.29 8.59
N GLU A 432 26.82 12.20 7.31
CA GLU A 432 25.64 12.81 6.67
C GLU A 432 24.57 11.77 6.28
N GLU A 433 24.82 10.49 6.50
CA GLU A 433 23.90 9.41 6.15
C GLU A 433 23.12 8.93 7.38
N ILE A 434 21.85 8.63 7.20
CA ILE A 434 20.99 8.07 8.23
C ILE A 434 20.56 6.67 7.81
N SER A 435 20.99 5.68 8.59
CA SER A 435 20.54 4.30 8.47
C SER A 435 19.31 4.08 9.34
N PRO A 436 18.18 3.59 8.80
CA PRO A 436 16.96 3.39 9.56
C PRO A 436 17.12 2.25 10.57
N LEU A 437 16.53 2.42 11.76
CA LEU A 437 16.44 1.37 12.77
C LEU A 437 15.18 0.55 12.57
N ARG A 438 15.27 -0.76 12.82
CA ARG A 438 14.10 -1.62 12.91
C ARG A 438 13.20 -1.17 14.07
N PRO A 439 11.86 -1.14 13.88
CA PRO A 439 10.93 -0.82 14.96
C PRO A 439 11.13 -1.69 16.21
N GLU A 440 11.50 -2.96 16.05
CA GLU A 440 11.77 -3.89 17.15
C GLU A 440 12.94 -3.42 18.04
N THR A 441 13.99 -2.88 17.42
CA THR A 441 15.13 -2.30 18.14
C THR A 441 14.69 -1.11 18.99
N VAL A 442 13.85 -0.25 18.41
CA VAL A 442 13.29 0.92 19.11
C VAL A 442 12.39 0.46 20.27
N LYS A 443 11.49 -0.49 20.01
CA LYS A 443 10.59 -1.06 21.04
C LYS A 443 11.37 -1.70 22.21
N LYS A 444 12.45 -2.38 21.91
CA LYS A 444 13.31 -2.98 22.93
C LYS A 444 13.93 -1.93 23.86
N ALA A 445 14.46 -0.85 23.29
CA ALA A 445 15.05 0.24 24.08
C ALA A 445 14.00 1.09 24.79
N ALA A 446 12.88 1.35 24.15
CA ALA A 446 11.87 2.31 24.58
C ALA A 446 10.65 1.69 25.28
N GLY A 447 10.64 0.37 25.52
CA GLY A 447 9.48 -0.34 26.07
C GLY A 447 8.80 0.33 27.25
N PRO A 448 9.55 0.67 28.33
CA PRO A 448 8.97 1.33 29.51
C PRO A 448 8.44 2.75 29.26
N ILE A 449 8.95 3.42 28.23
CA ILE A 449 8.54 4.80 27.87
C ILE A 449 7.23 4.77 27.08
N LEU A 450 7.07 3.77 26.25
CA LEU A 450 5.89 3.59 25.41
C LEU A 450 4.70 3.02 26.20
N TYR A 451 4.96 2.27 27.28
CA TYR A 451 3.95 1.49 28.00
C TYR A 451 4.02 1.76 29.52
N PRO A 452 3.07 2.49 30.10
CA PRO A 452 3.02 2.71 31.55
C PRO A 452 2.64 1.44 32.32
N GLU A 453 3.44 1.13 33.32
CA GLU A 453 3.51 -0.19 33.99
C GLU A 453 2.38 -0.54 34.98
N SER A 454 1.67 0.43 35.59
CA SER A 454 0.95 0.15 36.84
C SER A 454 -0.37 -0.61 36.72
N GLU A 455 -1.16 -0.41 35.67
CA GLU A 455 -2.49 -1.04 35.54
C GLU A 455 -2.43 -2.43 34.91
N ALA A 456 -1.50 -2.65 33.98
CA ALA A 456 -1.27 -3.94 33.37
C ALA A 456 -0.79 -4.97 34.41
N ALA A 457 0.04 -4.56 35.38
CA ALA A 457 0.49 -5.40 36.48
C ALA A 457 -0.67 -5.88 37.37
N GLU A 458 -1.61 -4.97 37.71
CA GLU A 458 -2.78 -5.34 38.51
C GLU A 458 -3.69 -6.33 37.79
N ILE A 459 -3.86 -6.18 36.46
CA ILE A 459 -4.67 -7.10 35.66
C ILE A 459 -4.01 -8.46 35.54
N LEU A 460 -2.69 -8.52 35.24
CA LEU A 460 -1.97 -9.78 35.17
C LEU A 460 -1.99 -10.49 36.52
N SER A 461 -1.88 -9.75 37.63
CA SER A 461 -2.01 -10.30 38.98
C SER A 461 -3.41 -10.92 39.20
N ALA A 462 -4.48 -10.20 38.80
CA ALA A 462 -5.84 -10.72 38.91
C ALA A 462 -6.05 -11.97 38.05
N LEU A 463 -5.54 -11.98 36.83
CA LEU A 463 -5.64 -13.12 35.92
C LEU A 463 -4.86 -14.32 36.40
N SER A 464 -3.75 -14.12 37.13
CA SER A 464 -2.95 -15.21 37.78
C SER A 464 -3.74 -15.96 38.88
N MET A 465 -4.83 -15.35 39.36
CA MET A 465 -5.68 -15.96 40.39
C MET A 465 -6.80 -16.83 39.82
N ILE A 466 -6.92 -16.95 38.50
CA ILE A 466 -7.93 -17.82 37.88
C ILE A 466 -7.59 -19.28 38.17
N PRO A 467 -8.55 -20.06 38.72
CA PRO A 467 -8.29 -21.47 39.05
C PRO A 467 -8.03 -22.32 37.80
N ASN A 468 -7.18 -23.31 37.94
CA ASN A 468 -6.88 -24.31 36.90
C ASN A 468 -6.35 -23.72 35.59
N LEU A 469 -5.61 -22.65 35.69
CA LEU A 469 -5.01 -21.98 34.54
C LEU A 469 -3.72 -22.68 34.13
N GLU A 470 -3.68 -23.21 32.91
CA GLU A 470 -2.45 -23.78 32.37
C GLU A 470 -1.62 -22.65 31.70
N GLY A 471 -0.54 -22.26 32.37
CA GLY A 471 0.38 -21.24 31.85
C GLY A 471 0.38 -19.93 32.65
N THR A 472 1.20 -19.00 32.25
CA THR A 472 1.35 -17.69 32.88
C THR A 472 0.55 -16.65 32.10
N PRO A 473 -0.33 -15.87 32.75
CA PRO A 473 -1.00 -14.77 32.09
C PRO A 473 0.01 -13.74 31.61
N VAL A 474 -0.12 -13.33 30.38
CA VAL A 474 0.73 -12.33 29.75
C VAL A 474 -0.13 -11.38 28.94
N PHE A 475 0.31 -10.15 28.78
CA PHE A 475 -0.22 -9.36 27.70
C PHE A 475 0.84 -9.15 26.63
N VAL A 476 0.39 -9.16 25.41
CA VAL A 476 1.25 -9.03 24.24
C VAL A 476 0.91 -7.69 23.58
N TYR A 477 1.92 -6.88 23.43
CA TYR A 477 1.78 -5.61 22.77
C TYR A 477 3.05 -5.29 21.98
N SER A 478 2.87 -4.95 20.71
CA SER A 478 3.96 -4.51 19.84
C SER A 478 5.17 -5.45 19.79
N GLY A 479 4.95 -6.76 19.67
CA GLY A 479 6.02 -7.75 19.56
C GLY A 479 6.68 -8.14 20.87
N ARG A 480 6.24 -7.57 21.98
CA ARG A 480 6.72 -7.94 23.31
C ARG A 480 5.67 -8.67 24.12
N VAL A 481 6.14 -9.58 24.95
CA VAL A 481 5.34 -10.29 25.94
C VAL A 481 5.67 -9.72 27.31
N TYR A 482 4.66 -9.21 27.99
CA TYR A 482 4.72 -8.67 29.33
C TYR A 482 4.14 -9.70 30.30
N LYS A 483 4.91 -10.06 31.30
CA LYS A 483 4.53 -10.96 32.41
C LYS A 483 4.86 -10.30 33.73
N LEU A 484 4.23 -10.76 34.80
CA LEU A 484 4.70 -10.41 36.15
C LEU A 484 5.94 -11.23 36.48
N ASN A 485 6.95 -10.58 37.05
CA ASN A 485 8.06 -11.24 37.72
C ASN A 485 7.68 -11.68 39.17
N PHE A 486 8.61 -12.27 39.86
CA PHE A 486 8.38 -12.75 41.22
C PHE A 486 8.07 -11.63 42.24
N ASP A 487 8.50 -10.42 41.93
CA ASP A 487 8.32 -9.24 42.78
C ASP A 487 7.04 -8.46 42.44
N GLY A 488 6.26 -8.92 41.47
CA GLY A 488 5.01 -8.29 41.02
C GLY A 488 5.21 -7.14 40.07
N GLU A 489 6.40 -6.94 39.54
CA GLU A 489 6.73 -5.95 38.53
C GLU A 489 6.56 -6.53 37.11
N LEU A 490 6.29 -5.66 36.14
CA LEU A 490 6.21 -6.08 34.76
C LEU A 490 7.59 -6.34 34.16
N ASP A 491 7.77 -7.55 33.67
CA ASP A 491 8.95 -7.98 32.94
C ASP A 491 8.61 -8.16 31.47
N ALA A 492 9.34 -7.49 30.59
CA ALA A 492 9.12 -7.53 29.15
C ALA A 492 10.15 -8.43 28.46
N SER A 493 9.69 -9.40 27.70
CA SER A 493 10.55 -10.27 26.88
C SER A 493 10.19 -10.18 25.41
N GLU A 494 11.18 -10.33 24.53
CA GLU A 494 10.93 -10.48 23.10
C GLU A 494 10.18 -11.79 22.86
N TYR A 495 9.26 -11.73 21.90
CA TYR A 495 8.55 -12.91 21.43
C TYR A 495 8.84 -13.12 19.96
N SER A 496 9.46 -14.24 19.66
CA SER A 496 9.83 -14.63 18.29
C SER A 496 8.71 -15.38 17.55
N GLY A 497 7.57 -15.62 18.20
CA GLY A 497 6.41 -16.24 17.57
C GLY A 497 5.43 -15.22 17.02
N GLU A 498 4.43 -15.69 16.30
CA GLU A 498 3.40 -14.80 15.75
C GLU A 498 2.48 -14.22 16.80
N ILE A 499 2.18 -12.93 16.60
CA ILE A 499 1.15 -12.22 17.34
C ILE A 499 -0.03 -12.05 16.42
N PRO A 500 -1.21 -12.61 16.73
CA PRO A 500 -2.33 -12.72 15.79
C PRO A 500 -2.94 -11.40 15.36
N GLU A 501 -2.77 -10.30 16.09
CA GLU A 501 -3.37 -9.01 15.78
C GLU A 501 -2.55 -7.82 16.24
N VAL A 502 -2.71 -6.69 15.54
CA VAL A 502 -2.18 -5.39 15.94
C VAL A 502 -3.00 -4.86 17.11
N GLY A 503 -2.42 -4.81 18.30
CA GLY A 503 -3.06 -4.26 19.49
C GLY A 503 -2.71 -5.01 20.78
N LEU A 504 -3.44 -4.66 21.83
CA LEU A 504 -3.34 -5.33 23.12
C LEU A 504 -3.97 -6.73 23.04
N PHE A 505 -3.18 -7.74 23.31
CA PHE A 505 -3.62 -9.13 23.30
C PHE A 505 -3.30 -9.79 24.64
N TRP A 506 -4.33 -10.28 25.31
CA TRP A 506 -4.21 -11.03 26.56
C TRP A 506 -4.08 -12.51 26.27
N ALA A 507 -3.03 -13.14 26.73
CA ALA A 507 -2.70 -14.52 26.43
C ALA A 507 -2.08 -15.25 27.61
N PHE A 508 -2.00 -16.58 27.48
CA PHE A 508 -1.15 -17.41 28.31
C PHE A 508 0.12 -17.76 27.56
N LYS A 509 1.24 -17.71 28.26
CA LYS A 509 2.52 -18.24 27.78
C LYS A 509 2.77 -19.59 28.41
N LYS A 510 2.74 -20.66 27.61
CA LYS A 510 3.18 -22.01 28.02
C LYS A 510 4.39 -22.37 27.15
N ASN A 511 5.54 -22.60 27.76
CA ASN A 511 6.81 -22.78 27.05
C ASN A 511 7.11 -21.61 26.11
N ASN A 512 7.17 -21.85 24.81
CA ASN A 512 7.42 -20.83 23.77
C ASN A 512 6.18 -20.47 22.92
N SER A 513 4.99 -20.93 23.32
CA SER A 513 3.73 -20.65 22.64
C SER A 513 2.86 -19.66 23.42
N LEU A 514 2.11 -18.83 22.69
CA LEU A 514 1.08 -17.96 23.23
C LEU A 514 -0.29 -18.55 22.87
N SER A 515 -1.16 -18.68 23.86
CA SER A 515 -2.54 -19.08 23.66
C SER A 515 -3.47 -17.95 24.11
N PRO A 516 -4.56 -17.63 23.39
CA PRO A 516 -5.53 -16.64 23.84
C PRO A 516 -6.03 -16.97 25.27
N LEU A 517 -6.31 -15.93 26.06
CA LEU A 517 -6.83 -16.09 27.43
C LEU A 517 -8.13 -16.89 27.45
N ILE A 518 -8.93 -16.71 26.43
CA ILE A 518 -10.17 -17.48 26.20
C ILE A 518 -9.96 -18.16 24.85
N PRO A 519 -9.62 -19.48 24.84
CA PRO A 519 -9.25 -20.18 23.64
C PRO A 519 -10.40 -20.27 22.63
N GLU A 520 -10.03 -20.32 21.35
CA GLU A 520 -10.94 -20.71 20.27
C GLU A 520 -11.20 -22.22 20.37
N PHE A 521 -12.44 -22.62 20.39
CA PHE A 521 -12.82 -24.03 20.37
C PHE A 521 -13.54 -24.36 19.05
N ASP A 522 -13.36 -25.58 18.56
CA ASP A 522 -14.04 -26.06 17.36
C ASP A 522 -15.52 -26.41 17.71
N ARG A 523 -16.46 -25.96 16.86
CA ARG A 523 -17.89 -25.78 17.16
C ARG A 523 -18.77 -27.06 17.25
N GLU A 524 -18.22 -28.25 17.47
CA GLU A 524 -19.02 -29.48 17.29
C GLU A 524 -19.71 -30.08 18.54
N SER A 525 -19.66 -29.49 19.72
CA SER A 525 -20.40 -30.07 20.87
C SER A 525 -20.96 -29.08 21.88
N ASP A 526 -22.20 -29.32 22.35
CA ASP A 526 -22.90 -28.57 23.44
C ASP A 526 -22.12 -28.62 24.80
N ALA A 527 -21.22 -29.55 24.98
CA ALA A 527 -20.37 -29.65 26.16
C ALA A 527 -19.29 -28.55 26.17
N LEU A 528 -18.88 -28.14 25.00
CA LEU A 528 -17.86 -27.13 24.78
C LEU A 528 -18.34 -25.73 25.13
N ASP A 529 -19.59 -25.39 24.82
CA ASP A 529 -20.16 -24.09 25.16
C ASP A 529 -20.17 -23.84 26.66
N ARG A 530 -20.42 -24.88 27.47
CA ARG A 530 -20.37 -24.77 28.93
C ARG A 530 -18.95 -24.53 29.46
N GLU A 531 -17.95 -25.15 28.86
CA GLU A 531 -16.56 -24.95 29.27
C GLU A 531 -16.09 -23.53 28.93
N ILE A 532 -16.47 -23.01 27.77
CA ILE A 532 -16.24 -21.62 27.38
C ILE A 532 -16.94 -20.67 28.37
N GLU A 533 -18.19 -20.92 28.72
CA GLU A 533 -18.93 -20.09 29.67
C GLU A 533 -18.29 -20.07 31.05
N TYR A 534 -17.82 -21.20 31.56
CA TYR A 534 -17.07 -21.25 32.83
C TYR A 534 -15.75 -20.45 32.73
N ARG A 535 -15.01 -20.57 31.66
CA ARG A 535 -13.78 -19.80 31.46
C ARG A 535 -14.03 -18.31 31.36
N ILE A 536 -15.11 -17.90 30.69
CA ILE A 536 -15.55 -16.51 30.62
C ILE A 536 -15.90 -16.01 32.03
N GLN A 537 -16.64 -16.79 32.82
CA GLN A 537 -17.01 -16.44 34.18
C GLN A 537 -15.77 -16.24 35.07
N ASP A 538 -14.85 -17.20 35.09
CA ASP A 538 -13.61 -17.14 35.87
C ASP A 538 -12.78 -15.90 35.49
N THR A 539 -12.69 -15.61 34.22
CA THR A 539 -11.97 -14.44 33.71
C THR A 539 -12.61 -13.13 34.18
N LEU A 540 -13.93 -13.03 34.09
CA LEU A 540 -14.67 -11.84 34.53
C LEU A 540 -14.61 -11.66 36.05
N GLU A 541 -14.68 -12.75 36.82
CA GLU A 541 -14.54 -12.71 38.27
C GLU A 541 -13.15 -12.24 38.71
N ALA A 542 -12.10 -12.71 38.02
CA ALA A 542 -10.75 -12.28 38.29
C ALA A 542 -10.56 -10.77 37.96
N LEU A 543 -11.02 -10.35 36.80
CA LEU A 543 -10.93 -8.96 36.37
C LEU A 543 -11.76 -8.01 37.26
N ASN A 544 -12.89 -8.48 37.77
CA ASN A 544 -13.76 -7.64 38.63
C ASN A 544 -13.14 -7.35 40.01
N LYS A 545 -12.07 -8.08 40.41
CA LYS A 545 -11.30 -7.86 41.65
C LYS A 545 -10.28 -6.72 41.52
N VAL A 546 -10.00 -6.22 40.34
CA VAL A 546 -9.05 -5.14 40.09
C VAL A 546 -9.60 -3.81 40.62
N LYS A 547 -8.88 -3.18 41.58
CA LYS A 547 -9.39 -2.05 42.37
C LYS A 547 -9.52 -0.72 41.61
N LYS A 548 -8.79 -0.55 40.53
CA LYS A 548 -8.74 0.74 39.79
C LYS A 548 -9.60 0.77 38.52
N GLN A 549 -10.55 -0.14 38.39
CA GLN A 549 -11.37 -0.18 37.17
C GLN A 549 -12.30 1.01 37.04
N LEU A 550 -12.14 1.75 35.97
CA LEU A 550 -13.06 2.80 35.55
C LEU A 550 -14.31 2.23 34.86
N TYR A 551 -14.28 0.96 34.43
CA TYR A 551 -15.31 0.33 33.60
C TYR A 551 -15.47 -1.16 33.94
N LYS A 552 -16.65 -1.70 33.66
CA LYS A 552 -16.96 -3.11 33.94
C LYS A 552 -16.43 -4.01 32.82
N PRO A 553 -15.64 -5.05 33.14
CA PRO A 553 -15.21 -6.02 32.14
C PRO A 553 -16.43 -6.83 31.65
N ALA A 554 -16.47 -7.13 30.36
CA ALA A 554 -17.46 -7.98 29.75
C ALA A 554 -16.82 -8.82 28.63
N VAL A 555 -17.47 -9.92 28.28
CA VAL A 555 -17.05 -10.75 27.14
C VAL A 555 -18.23 -10.85 26.17
N ILE A 556 -17.96 -10.70 24.88
CA ILE A 556 -18.94 -10.96 23.83
C ILE A 556 -18.55 -12.26 23.13
N TYR A 557 -19.49 -13.21 23.10
CA TYR A 557 -19.32 -14.47 22.38
C TYR A 557 -20.65 -14.88 21.74
N GLY A 558 -20.63 -15.25 20.47
CA GLY A 558 -21.83 -15.43 19.70
C GLY A 558 -22.67 -14.14 19.66
N ASN A 559 -23.96 -14.28 19.93
CA ASN A 559 -24.92 -13.18 20.09
C ASN A 559 -25.19 -12.84 21.57
N LYS A 560 -24.25 -13.19 22.45
CA LYS A 560 -24.40 -12.98 23.89
C LYS A 560 -23.32 -12.05 24.42
N ILE A 561 -23.66 -11.27 25.42
CA ILE A 561 -22.73 -10.49 26.23
C ILE A 561 -22.75 -11.04 27.65
N TYR A 562 -21.60 -11.34 28.17
CA TYR A 562 -21.35 -11.89 29.50
C TYR A 562 -20.74 -10.80 30.35
N GLN A 563 -21.29 -10.59 31.56
CA GLN A 563 -20.81 -9.57 32.50
C GLN A 563 -21.07 -10.01 33.96
N ILE A 564 -20.40 -9.35 34.89
CA ILE A 564 -20.75 -9.46 36.33
C ILE A 564 -21.46 -8.16 36.72
N SER A 565 -22.68 -8.28 37.18
CA SER A 565 -23.49 -7.17 37.66
C SER A 565 -23.93 -7.47 39.09
N GLU A 566 -23.69 -6.55 40.01
CA GLU A 566 -24.05 -6.70 41.46
C GLU A 566 -23.51 -8.01 42.09
N GLY A 567 -22.35 -8.52 41.56
CA GLY A 567 -21.72 -9.77 42.03
C GLY A 567 -22.30 -11.05 41.41
N TYR A 568 -23.22 -10.96 40.49
CA TYR A 568 -23.82 -12.10 39.79
C TYR A 568 -23.34 -12.14 38.32
N PHE A 569 -23.07 -13.35 37.83
CA PHE A 569 -22.77 -13.60 36.44
C PHE A 569 -24.03 -13.51 35.60
N GLU A 570 -24.10 -12.56 34.68
CA GLU A 570 -25.25 -12.30 33.84
C GLU A 570 -24.89 -12.51 32.35
N ILE A 571 -25.86 -13.13 31.66
CA ILE A 571 -25.81 -13.33 30.21
C ILE A 571 -26.98 -12.53 29.60
N LYS A 572 -26.66 -11.63 28.67
CA LYS A 572 -27.67 -10.83 27.95
C LYS A 572 -27.56 -11.04 26.45
N GLU A 573 -28.63 -10.82 25.71
CA GLU A 573 -28.54 -10.80 24.26
C GLU A 573 -27.75 -9.60 23.77
N TRP A 574 -26.87 -9.87 22.80
CA TRP A 574 -26.06 -8.85 22.13
C TRP A 574 -26.68 -8.49 20.79
N ASN A 575 -27.12 -7.24 20.62
CA ASN A 575 -27.75 -6.74 19.40
C ASN A 575 -26.74 -6.24 18.36
N GLY A 576 -25.44 -6.33 18.64
CA GLY A 576 -24.37 -6.02 17.71
C GLY A 576 -24.00 -7.21 16.81
N LYS A 577 -22.90 -7.07 16.09
CA LYS A 577 -22.37 -8.16 15.26
C LYS A 577 -21.95 -9.34 16.13
N ALA A 578 -22.47 -10.52 15.82
CA ALA A 578 -22.06 -11.77 16.49
C ALA A 578 -20.54 -11.97 16.39
N GLN A 579 -19.94 -12.42 17.49
CA GLN A 579 -18.51 -12.70 17.56
C GLN A 579 -18.28 -14.20 17.55
N ASP A 580 -17.51 -14.68 16.61
CA ASP A 580 -17.20 -16.11 16.49
C ASP A 580 -16.27 -16.61 17.61
N PHE A 581 -15.56 -15.67 18.27
CA PHE A 581 -14.65 -15.96 19.36
C PHE A 581 -14.97 -15.11 20.59
N PRO A 582 -14.72 -15.60 21.81
CA PRO A 582 -14.88 -14.81 23.00
C PRO A 582 -14.00 -13.56 22.98
N ARG A 583 -14.62 -12.39 22.94
CA ARG A 583 -13.96 -11.09 22.88
C ARG A 583 -14.12 -10.35 24.19
N LEU A 584 -13.03 -10.14 24.88
CA LEU A 584 -13.00 -9.31 26.08
C LEU A 584 -13.19 -7.83 25.70
N CYS A 585 -14.09 -7.17 26.40
CA CYS A 585 -14.40 -5.75 26.22
C CYS A 585 -14.74 -5.08 27.54
N TRP A 586 -14.85 -3.76 27.55
CA TRP A 586 -15.26 -2.97 28.70
C TRP A 586 -16.58 -2.25 28.44
N LEU A 587 -17.42 -2.16 29.44
CA LEU A 587 -18.71 -1.49 29.40
C LEU A 587 -18.68 -0.22 30.26
N LYS A 588 -19.10 0.89 29.66
CA LYS A 588 -19.48 2.11 30.35
C LYS A 588 -20.87 2.52 29.87
N ASP A 589 -21.83 2.65 30.78
CA ASP A 589 -23.19 3.09 30.47
C ASP A 589 -23.85 2.26 29.34
N ASN A 590 -23.59 0.93 29.34
CA ASN A 590 -23.98 -0.03 28.31
C ASN A 590 -23.34 0.15 26.92
N GLU A 591 -22.38 1.03 26.76
CA GLU A 591 -21.57 1.15 25.54
C GLU A 591 -20.29 0.36 25.67
N ILE A 592 -19.93 -0.36 24.58
CA ILE A 592 -18.64 -1.06 24.52
C ILE A 592 -17.53 -0.03 24.34
N LYS A 593 -16.58 -0.08 25.26
CA LYS A 593 -15.32 0.63 25.14
C LYS A 593 -14.20 -0.36 24.79
N ASN A 594 -13.35 0.03 23.88
CA ASN A 594 -12.17 -0.79 23.54
C ASN A 594 -11.20 -0.85 24.72
N LEU A 595 -10.72 -2.04 25.05
CA LEU A 595 -9.73 -2.27 26.10
C LEU A 595 -8.53 -1.31 26.06
N ILE A 596 -8.09 -1.01 24.85
CA ILE A 596 -6.96 -0.12 24.58
C ILE A 596 -7.22 1.32 25.06
N SER A 597 -8.49 1.71 25.24
CA SER A 597 -8.81 3.12 25.54
C SER A 597 -8.83 3.46 27.03
N GLU A 598 -8.64 2.48 27.94
CA GLU A 598 -9.05 2.68 29.33
C GLU A 598 -7.98 2.40 30.40
N PHE A 599 -6.89 1.75 30.00
CA PHE A 599 -5.77 1.52 30.90
C PHE A 599 -4.81 2.71 30.96
N ASN A 600 -5.21 3.83 31.53
CA ASN A 600 -4.40 5.05 31.58
C ASN A 600 -3.52 5.27 30.35
N LEU A 601 -3.93 4.61 29.34
CA LEU A 601 -3.56 4.76 27.97
C LEU A 601 -4.12 6.10 27.47
N ASN A 602 -4.50 7.04 28.40
CA ASN A 602 -4.77 8.42 28.00
C ASN A 602 -3.56 8.99 27.29
N ALA A 603 -2.35 8.58 27.66
CA ALA A 603 -1.19 8.79 26.82
C ALA A 603 -1.24 7.96 25.51
N ILE A 604 -1.76 6.75 25.48
CA ILE A 604 -1.89 5.89 24.31
C ILE A 604 -3.23 6.14 23.58
N LYS A 605 -4.27 6.59 24.27
CA LYS A 605 -5.57 6.95 23.66
C LYS A 605 -5.48 8.20 22.80
N GLU A 606 -4.70 9.15 23.21
CA GLU A 606 -4.30 10.31 22.40
C GLU A 606 -3.32 9.87 21.29
N THR A 607 -2.64 8.75 21.44
CA THR A 607 -1.63 8.25 20.51
C THR A 607 -2.09 7.17 19.52
N VAL A 608 -3.12 6.40 19.78
CA VAL A 608 -3.57 5.33 18.86
C VAL A 608 -4.62 5.82 17.85
N GLY A 609 -5.18 6.99 18.04
CA GLY A 609 -6.25 7.51 17.17
C GLY A 609 -5.85 8.58 16.16
N TYR A 610 -4.71 9.25 16.31
CA TYR A 610 -4.38 10.45 15.54
C TYR A 610 -2.87 10.58 15.29
N SER A 611 -2.50 11.49 14.38
CA SER A 611 -1.14 11.82 13.96
C SER A 611 -0.18 12.26 15.08
N GLU A 612 -0.64 12.32 16.29
CA GLU A 612 0.10 12.76 17.48
C GLU A 612 0.54 11.58 18.34
N LEU A 613 1.15 10.57 17.71
CA LEU A 613 1.58 9.36 18.42
C LEU A 613 2.66 9.61 19.47
N LEU A 614 3.53 10.60 19.25
CA LEU A 614 4.66 10.88 20.12
C LEU A 614 4.71 12.37 20.51
N SER A 615 5.01 12.63 21.77
CA SER A 615 5.40 13.98 22.22
C SER A 615 6.91 14.18 22.04
N GLU A 616 7.36 15.42 21.95
CA GLU A 616 8.79 15.77 21.92
C GLU A 616 9.54 15.19 23.15
N GLU A 617 8.89 15.11 24.30
CA GLU A 617 9.47 14.53 25.51
C GLU A 617 9.66 13.02 25.39
N GLN A 618 8.69 12.29 24.80
CA GLN A 618 8.84 10.87 24.53
C GLN A 618 9.96 10.60 23.52
N VAL A 619 10.02 11.38 22.44
CA VAL A 619 11.13 11.29 21.47
C VAL A 619 12.47 11.47 22.16
N LYS A 620 12.61 12.49 23.00
CA LYS A 620 13.84 12.72 23.77
C LYS A 620 14.20 11.53 24.64
N LYS A 621 13.25 10.98 25.40
CA LYS A 621 13.48 9.80 26.26
C LYS A 621 13.89 8.57 25.47
N ILE A 622 13.25 8.33 24.30
CA ILE A 622 13.56 7.19 23.43
C ILE A 622 14.97 7.32 22.84
N LEU A 623 15.34 8.52 22.36
CA LEU A 623 16.70 8.76 21.86
C LEU A 623 17.76 8.53 22.95
N THR A 624 17.47 8.95 24.18
CA THR A 624 18.34 8.71 25.32
C THR A 624 18.47 7.21 25.60
N ALA A 625 17.36 6.47 25.65
CA ALA A 625 17.36 5.03 25.88
C ALA A 625 18.10 4.25 24.79
N LEU A 626 17.99 4.67 23.53
CA LEU A 626 18.75 4.07 22.43
C LEU A 626 20.25 4.28 22.60
N SER A 627 20.67 5.49 23.00
CA SER A 627 22.08 5.79 23.26
C SER A 627 22.64 5.03 24.45
N GLU A 628 21.87 4.88 25.52
CA GLU A 628 22.26 4.11 26.73
C GLU A 628 22.36 2.61 26.44
N ALA A 629 21.45 2.06 25.62
CA ALA A 629 21.49 0.66 25.22
C ALA A 629 22.74 0.33 24.36
N ASP A 630 23.18 1.22 23.52
CA ASP A 630 24.41 1.06 22.72
C ASP A 630 25.66 1.17 23.59
N ALA A 631 25.72 2.14 24.49
CA ALA A 631 26.85 2.32 25.43
C ALA A 631 27.09 1.08 26.34
N SER A 632 26.05 0.31 26.64
CA SER A 632 26.15 -0.91 27.44
C SER A 632 26.78 -2.11 26.69
N GLN A 633 26.96 -2.02 25.37
CA GLN A 633 27.44 -3.12 24.52
C GLN A 633 28.94 -3.01 24.13
N ASP A 634 29.73 -2.22 24.84
CA ASP A 634 31.20 -2.05 24.60
C ASP A 634 31.56 -1.67 23.14
N SER A 635 30.67 -1.00 22.41
CA SER A 635 30.96 -0.55 21.06
C SER A 635 31.86 0.71 21.10
N GLU A 636 33.05 0.65 20.52
CA GLU A 636 33.97 1.80 20.40
C GLU A 636 33.43 2.96 19.55
N THR A 637 32.29 2.79 18.91
CA THR A 637 31.65 3.78 18.03
C THR A 637 30.52 4.49 18.77
N ASN A 638 30.71 5.78 19.04
CA ASN A 638 29.68 6.64 19.62
C ASN A 638 28.65 6.97 18.50
N LYS A 639 27.61 6.13 18.39
CA LYS A 639 26.55 6.30 17.39
C LYS A 639 25.61 7.41 17.83
N GLU A 640 25.24 8.30 16.92
CA GLU A 640 24.23 9.33 17.17
C GLU A 640 22.87 8.83 16.67
N TYR A 641 21.89 8.78 17.58
CA TYR A 641 20.52 8.37 17.24
C TYR A 641 19.65 9.58 16.94
N VAL A 642 18.81 9.43 15.90
CA VAL A 642 17.93 10.49 15.41
C VAL A 642 16.52 9.97 15.16
N TYR A 643 15.55 10.88 15.19
CA TYR A 643 14.19 10.61 14.75
C TYR A 643 13.81 11.52 13.59
N ILE A 644 13.46 10.94 12.46
CA ILE A 644 12.95 11.64 11.29
C ILE A 644 11.43 11.71 11.41
N SER A 645 10.88 12.89 11.37
CA SER A 645 9.42 13.09 11.37
C SER A 645 9.07 14.53 10.98
N ASN A 646 7.85 14.76 10.53
CA ASN A 646 7.34 16.11 10.22
C ASN A 646 8.27 16.92 9.30
N GLY A 647 8.98 16.26 8.39
CA GLY A 647 9.92 16.87 7.45
C GLY A 647 11.19 17.40 8.09
N LYS A 648 11.54 16.94 9.29
CA LYS A 648 12.77 17.32 10.01
C LYS A 648 13.44 16.12 10.65
N MET A 649 14.71 16.30 10.98
CA MET A 649 15.50 15.40 11.81
C MET A 649 15.53 15.95 13.24
N PHE A 650 15.20 15.12 14.22
CA PHE A 650 15.25 15.41 15.64
C PHE A 650 16.39 14.64 16.29
N ARG A 651 17.20 15.31 17.10
CA ARG A 651 18.33 14.73 17.85
C ARG A 651 18.53 15.39 19.21
N ILE A 652 19.30 14.77 20.06
CA ILE A 652 19.68 15.34 21.35
C ILE A 652 21.00 16.13 21.16
N ASN A 653 20.99 17.41 21.51
CA ASN A 653 22.19 18.22 21.46
C ASN A 653 23.09 17.95 22.69
N GLN A 654 24.30 18.54 22.69
CA GLN A 654 25.28 18.40 23.77
C GLN A 654 24.78 18.88 25.15
N GLN A 655 23.73 19.71 25.18
CA GLN A 655 23.09 20.19 26.42
C GLN A 655 21.95 19.28 26.89
N GLY A 656 21.73 18.16 26.22
CA GLY A 656 20.67 17.21 26.55
C GLY A 656 19.27 17.67 26.16
N SER A 657 19.13 18.63 25.26
CA SER A 657 17.85 19.15 24.76
C SER A 657 17.57 18.60 23.37
N LEU A 658 16.27 18.37 23.07
CA LEU A 658 15.84 17.97 21.72
C LEU A 658 15.96 19.17 20.79
N GLU A 659 16.67 19.00 19.69
CA GLU A 659 16.77 19.98 18.61
C GLU A 659 16.29 19.40 17.29
N SER A 660 15.83 20.27 16.37
CA SER A 660 15.40 19.86 15.03
C SER A 660 16.18 20.59 13.95
N SER A 661 16.53 19.88 12.88
CA SER A 661 17.23 20.42 11.71
C SER A 661 16.64 19.86 10.40
N GLU A 662 16.96 20.50 9.29
CA GLU A 662 16.66 19.99 7.96
C GLU A 662 17.66 18.88 7.61
N HIS A 663 17.17 17.81 6.95
CA HIS A 663 18.00 16.72 6.50
C HIS A 663 17.38 16.08 5.24
N PRO A 664 18.18 15.63 4.24
CA PRO A 664 17.66 15.01 3.02
C PRO A 664 16.75 13.79 3.28
N ALA A 665 17.04 12.97 4.30
CA ALA A 665 16.22 11.82 4.68
C ALA A 665 14.82 12.21 5.22
N SER A 666 14.59 13.48 5.55
CA SER A 666 13.27 14.00 5.98
C SER A 666 12.42 14.52 4.82
N GLU A 667 12.97 14.55 3.59
CA GLU A 667 12.23 15.00 2.41
C GLU A 667 11.11 14.01 2.05
N PRO A 668 9.96 14.50 1.56
CA PRO A 668 8.86 13.64 1.21
C PRO A 668 9.10 12.93 -0.11
N VAL A 669 8.61 11.69 -0.21
CA VAL A 669 8.54 10.98 -1.48
C VAL A 669 7.39 11.54 -2.32
N LEU A 670 7.67 11.80 -3.59
CA LEU A 670 6.71 12.40 -4.53
C LEU A 670 6.00 11.30 -5.34
N TRP A 671 4.68 11.20 -5.20
CA TRP A 671 3.86 10.27 -5.98
C TRP A 671 2.98 11.02 -6.98
N PRO A 672 3.16 10.82 -8.29
CA PRO A 672 2.37 11.48 -9.31
C PRO A 672 0.88 11.16 -9.21
N LEU A 673 0.04 12.18 -9.43
CA LEU A 673 -1.41 12.08 -9.50
C LEU A 673 -1.85 12.04 -10.97
N ALA A 674 -2.53 10.96 -11.38
CA ALA A 674 -3.05 10.81 -12.73
C ALA A 674 -4.55 10.49 -12.77
N HIS A 675 -5.11 9.98 -11.69
CA HIS A 675 -6.53 9.61 -11.58
C HIS A 675 -7.41 10.78 -11.11
N GLN A 676 -8.72 10.54 -11.12
CA GLN A 676 -9.74 11.54 -10.88
C GLN A 676 -9.65 12.67 -11.90
N VAL A 677 -9.68 12.26 -13.20
CA VAL A 677 -9.64 13.22 -14.30
C VAL A 677 -10.94 14.00 -14.37
N ARG A 678 -10.82 15.30 -14.11
CA ARG A 678 -11.95 16.23 -14.03
C ARG A 678 -12.45 16.64 -15.40
N PRO A 679 -13.75 16.88 -15.56
CA PRO A 679 -14.30 17.50 -16.78
C PRO A 679 -13.77 18.93 -16.93
N VAL A 680 -13.89 19.46 -18.15
CA VAL A 680 -13.40 20.82 -18.49
C VAL A 680 -13.94 21.89 -17.53
N GLN A 681 -15.20 21.78 -17.11
CA GLN A 681 -15.87 22.73 -16.22
C GLN A 681 -15.29 22.75 -14.80
N GLN A 682 -14.51 21.76 -14.43
CA GLN A 682 -13.85 21.61 -13.12
C GLN A 682 -12.33 21.65 -13.22
N SER A 683 -11.77 21.95 -14.42
CA SER A 683 -10.32 21.99 -14.60
C SER A 683 -9.71 23.23 -13.94
N LEU A 684 -8.47 23.11 -13.48
CA LEU A 684 -7.71 24.24 -12.98
C LEU A 684 -7.53 25.28 -14.09
N GLY A 685 -7.78 26.55 -13.79
CA GLY A 685 -7.71 27.65 -14.74
C GLY A 685 -9.02 27.94 -15.48
N ILE A 686 -10.12 27.24 -15.17
CA ILE A 686 -11.43 27.45 -15.81
C ILE A 686 -11.99 28.86 -15.53
N ASN A 687 -11.73 29.44 -14.35
CA ASN A 687 -12.15 30.79 -14.00
C ASN A 687 -11.21 31.88 -14.56
N GLY A 688 -10.12 31.47 -15.21
CA GLY A 688 -9.18 32.36 -15.87
C GLY A 688 -7.74 32.24 -15.36
N CYS A 689 -6.90 33.15 -15.84
CA CYS A 689 -5.46 33.15 -15.52
C CYS A 689 -5.18 33.34 -14.02
N SER A 690 -6.08 33.99 -13.31
CA SER A 690 -5.94 34.28 -11.87
C SER A 690 -6.05 33.04 -10.98
N ASP A 691 -6.63 31.91 -11.46
CA ASP A 691 -6.65 30.66 -10.69
C ASP A 691 -5.23 30.19 -10.30
N CYS A 692 -4.27 30.43 -11.22
CA CYS A 692 -2.87 30.08 -10.98
C CYS A 692 -1.97 31.31 -10.81
N HIS A 693 -2.26 32.43 -11.49
CA HIS A 693 -1.39 33.61 -11.57
C HIS A 693 -1.88 34.78 -10.76
N SER A 694 -2.69 34.58 -9.72
CA SER A 694 -2.88 35.61 -8.69
C SER A 694 -1.64 35.66 -7.79
N TRP A 695 -1.43 36.82 -7.17
CA TRP A 695 -0.27 37.05 -6.31
C TRP A 695 -0.23 36.17 -5.05
N ASP A 696 -1.38 35.60 -4.71
CA ASP A 696 -1.65 34.74 -3.55
C ASP A 696 -2.29 33.39 -3.95
N SER A 697 -2.15 32.99 -5.24
CA SER A 697 -2.79 31.76 -5.72
C SER A 697 -2.36 30.53 -4.96
N ASN A 698 -3.29 29.66 -4.62
CA ASN A 698 -3.00 28.39 -3.98
C ASN A 698 -2.13 27.46 -4.83
N PHE A 699 -2.09 27.66 -6.13
CA PHE A 699 -1.22 26.88 -7.03
C PHE A 699 0.28 27.09 -6.68
N PHE A 700 0.69 28.33 -6.43
CA PHE A 700 2.08 28.64 -6.09
C PHE A 700 2.32 28.84 -4.58
N PHE A 701 1.33 29.34 -3.85
CA PHE A 701 1.51 29.84 -2.50
C PHE A 701 0.69 29.08 -1.43
N ALA A 702 0.20 27.87 -1.77
CA ALA A 702 -0.36 26.98 -0.75
C ALA A 702 0.68 26.70 0.33
N ASP A 703 0.21 26.68 1.58
CA ASP A 703 1.02 26.33 2.74
C ASP A 703 1.18 24.81 2.81
N VAL A 704 2.42 24.35 2.70
CA VAL A 704 2.81 22.96 2.83
C VAL A 704 3.48 22.79 4.18
N THR A 705 2.71 22.39 5.18
CA THR A 705 3.22 22.01 6.50
C THR A 705 3.39 20.49 6.50
N ALA A 706 4.60 20.01 6.76
CA ALA A 706 4.91 18.60 6.81
C ALA A 706 4.09 17.91 7.90
N ALA A 707 3.56 16.74 7.58
CA ALA A 707 2.76 15.94 8.49
C ALA A 707 3.55 14.72 8.97
N GLY A 708 3.30 14.29 10.20
CA GLY A 708 3.93 13.12 10.79
C GLY A 708 3.28 12.75 12.12
N PRO A 709 3.73 11.64 12.74
CA PRO A 709 3.20 11.16 14.01
C PRO A 709 3.75 11.90 15.24
N LEU A 710 4.56 12.93 15.08
CA LEU A 710 5.10 13.72 16.17
C LEU A 710 4.23 14.97 16.40
N ASN A 711 3.78 15.15 17.64
CA ASN A 711 3.15 16.40 18.07
C ASN A 711 4.22 17.45 18.36
N THR A 712 4.46 18.30 17.39
CA THR A 712 5.48 19.35 17.46
C THR A 712 5.03 20.62 16.75
N LYS A 713 5.52 21.75 17.24
CA LYS A 713 5.42 23.04 16.53
C LYS A 713 6.55 23.24 15.52
N ASN A 714 7.53 22.33 15.51
CA ASN A 714 8.74 22.42 14.70
C ASN A 714 8.63 21.65 13.36
N SER A 715 7.42 21.46 12.82
CA SER A 715 7.23 20.86 11.49
C SER A 715 7.86 21.73 10.41
N ALA A 716 8.36 21.09 9.34
CA ALA A 716 8.85 21.82 8.18
C ALA A 716 7.69 22.53 7.47
N GLU A 717 7.86 23.81 7.19
CA GLU A 717 6.89 24.63 6.48
C GLU A 717 7.49 25.16 5.20
N ARG A 718 6.82 24.95 4.08
CA ARG A 718 7.26 25.38 2.75
C ARG A 718 6.07 25.90 1.96
N SER A 719 6.32 26.79 1.01
CA SER A 719 5.31 27.19 0.04
C SER A 719 5.33 26.26 -1.18
N ALA A 720 4.17 25.98 -1.78
CA ALA A 720 4.04 25.05 -2.91
C ALA A 720 5.01 25.35 -4.08
N HIS A 721 5.34 26.62 -4.34
CA HIS A 721 6.29 26.98 -5.40
C HIS A 721 7.69 26.40 -5.22
N SER A 722 8.12 26.10 -3.96
CA SER A 722 9.45 25.53 -3.69
C SER A 722 9.59 24.14 -4.30
N PHE A 723 8.53 23.32 -4.28
CA PHE A 723 8.50 22.00 -4.93
C PHE A 723 8.54 22.08 -6.46
N MET A 724 8.16 23.23 -7.03
CA MET A 724 8.25 23.47 -8.48
C MET A 724 9.63 23.95 -8.93
N GLY A 725 10.54 24.23 -8.01
CA GLY A 725 11.82 24.89 -8.30
C GLY A 725 11.65 26.29 -8.85
N LEU A 726 10.65 27.06 -8.35
CA LEU A 726 10.33 28.40 -8.81
C LEU A 726 10.55 29.43 -7.71
N GLY A 727 11.09 30.59 -8.11
CA GLY A 727 11.30 31.72 -7.19
C GLY A 727 9.97 32.39 -6.82
N GLY A 728 9.63 32.42 -5.51
CA GLY A 728 8.37 32.98 -5.03
C GLY A 728 8.20 34.48 -5.35
N LEU A 729 9.27 35.26 -5.27
CA LEU A 729 9.23 36.71 -5.62
C LEU A 729 8.85 36.91 -7.10
N TYR A 730 9.45 36.14 -8.01
CA TYR A 730 9.11 36.22 -9.43
C TYR A 730 7.64 35.90 -9.68
N GLN A 731 7.10 34.85 -9.04
CA GLN A 731 5.69 34.47 -9.18
C GLN A 731 4.74 35.54 -8.63
N LYS A 732 5.09 36.19 -7.51
CA LYS A 732 4.32 37.31 -6.96
C LYS A 732 4.29 38.51 -7.91
N ILE A 733 5.44 38.92 -8.42
CA ILE A 733 5.55 40.02 -9.36
C ILE A 733 4.78 39.69 -10.67
N PHE A 734 4.94 38.47 -11.17
CA PHE A 734 4.20 38.02 -12.35
C PHE A 734 2.69 38.01 -12.12
N GLY A 735 2.22 37.52 -10.96
CA GLY A 735 0.84 37.57 -10.53
C GLY A 735 0.30 39.00 -10.45
N LEU A 736 1.05 39.93 -9.85
CA LEU A 736 0.69 41.34 -9.78
C LEU A 736 0.48 41.95 -11.18
N SER A 737 1.24 41.50 -12.17
CA SER A 737 1.10 41.98 -13.54
C SER A 737 -0.31 41.74 -14.14
N PHE A 738 -1.00 40.68 -13.68
CA PHE A 738 -2.38 40.42 -14.15
C PHE A 738 -3.39 41.44 -13.62
N TYR A 739 -3.18 41.95 -12.41
CA TYR A 739 -3.99 43.05 -11.85
C TYR A 739 -3.68 44.38 -12.56
N ALA A 740 -2.42 44.59 -12.92
CA ALA A 740 -2.01 45.82 -13.64
C ALA A 740 -2.47 45.86 -15.11
N ARG A 741 -2.65 44.73 -15.76
CA ARG A 741 -3.01 44.65 -17.20
C ARG A 741 -4.25 45.44 -17.60
N PRO A 742 -5.38 45.43 -16.87
CA PRO A 742 -6.54 46.24 -17.21
C PRO A 742 -6.21 47.73 -17.22
N PHE A 743 -5.47 48.22 -16.21
CA PHE A 743 -5.03 49.61 -16.13
C PHE A 743 -4.07 49.98 -17.24
N LEU A 744 -3.12 49.08 -17.58
CA LEU A 744 -2.21 49.29 -18.71
C LEU A 744 -2.97 49.40 -20.04
N LYS A 745 -4.04 48.62 -20.24
CA LYS A 745 -4.88 48.72 -21.42
C LYS A 745 -5.61 50.07 -21.51
N VAL A 746 -6.11 50.57 -20.38
CA VAL A 746 -6.75 51.91 -20.32
C VAL A 746 -5.72 52.99 -20.62
N ILE A 747 -4.51 52.90 -20.01
CA ILE A 747 -3.43 53.85 -20.27
C ILE A 747 -3.03 53.83 -21.74
N LEU A 748 -2.88 52.61 -22.34
CA LEU A 748 -2.56 52.45 -23.75
C LEU A 748 -3.63 53.05 -24.67
N PHE A 749 -4.90 52.86 -24.34
CA PHE A 749 -6.02 53.45 -25.06
C PHE A 749 -6.00 54.99 -25.00
N ILE A 750 -5.78 55.54 -23.80
CA ILE A 750 -5.64 56.99 -23.61
C ILE A 750 -4.43 57.52 -24.40
N ALA A 751 -3.28 56.85 -24.33
CA ALA A 751 -2.08 57.21 -25.08
C ALA A 751 -2.34 57.19 -26.61
N ALA A 752 -3.05 56.15 -27.08
CA ALA A 752 -3.42 56.05 -28.49
C ALA A 752 -4.37 57.19 -28.94
N LEU A 753 -5.31 57.60 -28.09
CA LEU A 753 -6.16 58.76 -28.35
C LEU A 753 -5.36 60.09 -28.44
N PHE A 754 -4.40 60.26 -27.49
CA PHE A 754 -3.51 61.42 -27.52
C PHE A 754 -2.64 61.48 -28.79
N LEU A 755 -2.02 60.34 -29.15
CA LEU A 755 -1.23 60.21 -30.36
C LEU A 755 -2.09 60.46 -31.62
N GLY A 756 -3.27 59.89 -31.69
CA GLY A 756 -4.24 60.09 -32.76
C GLY A 756 -4.62 61.58 -32.88
N SER A 757 -4.88 62.24 -31.78
CA SER A 757 -5.20 63.69 -31.74
C SER A 757 -4.04 64.54 -32.26
N ILE A 758 -2.81 64.23 -31.79
CA ILE A 758 -1.59 64.92 -32.29
C ILE A 758 -1.41 64.74 -33.78
N LEU A 759 -1.59 63.52 -34.29
CA LEU A 759 -1.49 63.23 -35.74
C LEU A 759 -2.55 63.98 -36.54
N ILE A 760 -3.77 64.04 -36.08
CA ILE A 760 -4.87 64.80 -36.73
C ILE A 760 -4.54 66.28 -36.74
N ILE A 761 -4.13 66.87 -35.60
CA ILE A 761 -3.78 68.27 -35.52
C ILE A 761 -2.60 68.62 -36.44
N THR A 762 -1.56 67.70 -36.42
CA THR A 762 -0.39 67.89 -37.30
C THR A 762 -0.81 67.82 -38.79
N PHE A 763 -1.66 66.85 -39.14
CA PHE A 763 -2.17 66.67 -40.49
C PHE A 763 -2.98 67.92 -40.96
N VAL A 764 -3.88 68.41 -40.11
CA VAL A 764 -4.69 69.63 -40.45
C VAL A 764 -3.78 70.86 -40.61
N LYS A 765 -2.78 71.04 -39.67
CA LYS A 765 -1.82 72.12 -39.81
C LYS A 765 -0.97 72.02 -41.12
N THR A 766 -0.53 70.80 -41.46
CA THR A 766 0.25 70.56 -42.66
C THR A 766 -0.56 70.79 -43.87
N LEU A 767 -1.84 70.39 -43.88
CA LEU A 767 -2.79 70.66 -44.99
C LEU A 767 -3.03 72.16 -45.12
N GLY A 768 -3.27 72.91 -44.06
CA GLY A 768 -3.38 74.36 -44.04
C GLY A 768 -2.14 75.08 -44.52
N PHE A 769 -0.94 74.55 -44.17
CA PHE A 769 0.30 75.11 -44.71
C PHE A 769 0.45 74.86 -46.21
N LEU A 770 0.12 73.64 -46.67
CA LEU A 770 0.14 73.29 -48.09
C LEU A 770 -0.88 74.09 -48.91
N THR A 771 -2.11 74.33 -48.43
CA THR A 771 -3.09 75.16 -49.07
C THR A 771 -2.65 76.63 -49.15
N GLY A 772 -2.06 77.15 -48.08
CA GLY A 772 -1.48 78.50 -48.07
C GLY A 772 -0.28 78.71 -49.03
N LEU A 773 0.50 77.65 -49.25
CA LEU A 773 1.58 77.63 -50.24
C LEU A 773 1.02 77.57 -51.65
N LEU A 774 -0.09 76.90 -51.89
CA LEU A 774 -0.77 76.86 -53.22
C LEU A 774 -1.47 78.17 -53.52
N GLU A 775 -2.03 78.84 -52.53
CA GLU A 775 -2.60 80.18 -52.70
C GLU A 775 -1.54 81.25 -52.99
N LYS A 776 -0.35 81.14 -52.39
CA LYS A 776 0.75 82.07 -52.73
C LYS A 776 1.39 81.81 -54.12
N ARG A 777 1.12 80.73 -54.77
CA ARG A 777 1.56 80.41 -56.13
C ARG A 777 0.56 80.73 -57.17
N ARG A 778 -0.69 81.10 -56.84
CA ARG A 778 -1.67 81.76 -57.70
C ARG A 778 -1.49 83.27 -57.53
#